data_74f197d2b49bf2a427f7aa94b8d90bd1
#
_entry.id   74f197d2b49bf2a427f7aa94b8d90bd1
#
_cell.length_a   1.000
_cell.length_b   1.000
_cell.length_c   1.000
_cell.angle_alpha   90.00
_cell.angle_beta   90.00
_cell.angle_gamma   90.00
#
_symmetry.space_group_name_H-M   'P 1'
#
loop_
_entity.id
_entity.type
_entity.pdbx_description
1 polymer ?
#
loop_
_entity_poly.entity_id
_entity_poly.type
_entity_poly.pdbx_seq_one_letter_code
_entity_poly.pdbx_strand_id
1 'polypeptide(L)'
;MSINLLQTPIEYLKGVGPQRGELLRKEVGIHKYEDLINFFPNRYIDRTRYYKINELQNTVAEVQIIGKIINIKTVEFGKGKKRLVASFVDDTGQIEINWFQGHKWIRESLKLNEMMVIFGKCTAFNNTYSFSHPEIELLSEHEKSLRSAMQPVYPSTETLTNRGITNRVVNKMMQQLFLETQTKFQETLPGYLIEELKLIPKNAALFNIHFPKSAELLAKAQFRLKFEELFFIQLQLITKNLIRKHKIKGHPFTIVGNNFNDFYQNHLPFELTNAQKKVLKEIRNDMGTTAQMNRLLQGDVGSGKTIVALMAMLIAMDNGFQSCLMAPTEILTNQHFNGLTELAKDLNINIKILTGSTKTSQRKTIHEELENGTLDIIIGTHALLEDKVKFKNLGLAIIDEQHRFGVEQRSKLWKKNDIPPHVLVMTATPIPRTLAMSLYGDLDISVIDELPPGRKPIQTVHRFDSNRLKVWKFIRDEIALGRQIYIVYPLIQESEKMDFKDLMDGYESISRDFPLPKYSISILHGKMKPADKDAEMKRFAEGKTNIMVATTVIEVGVNIPNASVMIIESAERFGLSQLHQLRGRVGRGADQSYCILMTSYKLSSDSKIRMETMVSTNDGFEIAEVDLKLRGPGDLMGKQQSGVLNLQIADLVRDKDILLLARNYAIKLLKEDATMEKPEHQTMRVVFIEMTKKKNIWNYIS
;
A
#
# COMPACT_ATOMS: atom_id res chain seq x y z
N MET A 1 29.72 -20.07 -18.98
CA MET A 1 30.26 -20.75 -17.78
C MET A 1 29.86 -20.09 -16.45
N SER A 2 29.69 -18.76 -16.35
CA SER A 2 29.36 -18.07 -15.10
C SER A 2 27.94 -18.36 -14.55
N ILE A 3 26.96 -18.68 -15.40
CA ILE A 3 25.57 -18.98 -14.95
C ILE A 3 25.55 -20.27 -14.11
N ASN A 4 26.41 -21.24 -14.41
CA ASN A 4 26.46 -22.49 -13.65
C ASN A 4 27.05 -22.31 -12.24
N LEU A 5 28.00 -21.40 -12.05
CA LEU A 5 28.64 -21.16 -10.75
C LEU A 5 27.68 -20.53 -9.73
N LEU A 6 26.80 -19.62 -10.16
CA LEU A 6 25.80 -19.00 -9.28
C LEU A 6 24.70 -19.97 -8.81
N GLN A 7 24.52 -21.09 -9.49
CA GLN A 7 23.60 -22.17 -9.08
C GLN A 7 24.22 -23.16 -8.07
N THR A 8 25.51 -22.98 -7.71
CA THR A 8 26.19 -23.81 -6.72
C THR A 8 25.52 -23.66 -5.34
N PRO A 9 25.20 -24.77 -4.66
CA PRO A 9 24.62 -24.73 -3.32
C PRO A 9 25.55 -24.02 -2.33
N ILE A 10 24.96 -23.28 -1.38
CA ILE A 10 25.67 -22.36 -0.48
C ILE A 10 26.71 -23.07 0.44
N GLU A 11 26.49 -24.34 0.75
CA GLU A 11 27.39 -25.14 1.58
C GLU A 11 28.79 -25.35 0.98
N TYR A 12 28.93 -25.23 -0.34
CA TYR A 12 30.22 -25.34 -1.03
C TYR A 12 31.05 -24.06 -0.96
N LEU A 13 30.46 -22.95 -0.53
CA LEU A 13 31.24 -21.72 -0.32
C LEU A 13 32.23 -21.91 0.84
N LYS A 14 33.48 -21.61 0.59
CA LYS A 14 34.54 -21.75 1.60
C LYS A 14 34.16 -20.98 2.87
N GLY A 15 34.12 -21.71 4.00
CA GLY A 15 33.77 -21.15 5.30
C GLY A 15 32.28 -21.24 5.68
N VAL A 16 31.42 -21.81 4.83
CA VAL A 16 30.02 -22.08 5.15
C VAL A 16 29.85 -23.51 5.69
N GLY A 17 30.03 -24.52 4.87
CA GLY A 17 29.83 -25.92 5.24
C GLY A 17 28.37 -26.30 5.49
N PRO A 18 28.05 -27.60 5.73
CA PRO A 18 26.67 -28.08 5.82
C PRO A 18 25.83 -27.43 6.93
N GLN A 19 26.39 -27.30 8.15
CA GLN A 19 25.66 -26.79 9.31
C GLN A 19 25.25 -25.31 9.14
N ARG A 20 26.16 -24.46 8.68
CA ARG A 20 25.85 -23.06 8.41
C ARG A 20 24.94 -22.92 7.18
N GLY A 21 25.13 -23.75 6.16
CA GLY A 21 24.28 -23.80 4.98
C GLY A 21 22.83 -24.12 5.33
N GLU A 22 22.59 -25.06 6.24
CA GLU A 22 21.24 -25.38 6.73
C GLU A 22 20.59 -24.20 7.45
N LEU A 23 21.35 -23.52 8.34
CA LEU A 23 20.87 -22.34 9.05
C LEU A 23 20.54 -21.19 8.08
N LEU A 24 21.39 -20.92 7.09
CA LEU A 24 21.16 -19.89 6.07
C LEU A 24 19.92 -20.19 5.24
N ARG A 25 19.68 -21.46 4.86
CA ARG A 25 18.46 -21.87 4.14
C ARG A 25 17.21 -21.64 4.97
N LYS A 26 17.23 -22.06 6.24
CA LYS A 26 16.05 -22.03 7.12
C LYS A 26 15.68 -20.61 7.57
N GLU A 27 16.68 -19.82 7.95
CA GLU A 27 16.45 -18.52 8.61
C GLU A 27 16.30 -17.35 7.62
N VAL A 28 17.03 -17.38 6.50
CA VAL A 28 17.08 -16.26 5.54
C VAL A 28 16.91 -16.68 4.08
N GLY A 29 16.58 -17.95 3.81
CA GLY A 29 16.25 -18.43 2.47
C GLY A 29 17.41 -18.49 1.48
N ILE A 30 18.67 -18.51 1.96
CA ILE A 30 19.87 -18.58 1.12
C ILE A 30 20.20 -20.04 0.84
N HIS A 31 19.91 -20.51 -0.38
CA HIS A 31 20.14 -21.89 -0.83
C HIS A 31 21.41 -22.03 -1.67
N LYS A 32 21.77 -21.02 -2.46
CA LYS A 32 22.84 -21.04 -3.46
C LYS A 32 23.56 -19.70 -3.55
N TYR A 33 24.64 -19.65 -4.32
CA TYR A 33 25.46 -18.45 -4.52
C TYR A 33 24.64 -17.27 -5.07
N GLU A 34 23.68 -17.52 -5.97
CA GLU A 34 22.77 -16.50 -6.48
C GLU A 34 21.95 -15.82 -5.37
N ASP A 35 21.50 -16.58 -4.38
CA ASP A 35 20.72 -16.04 -3.28
C ASP A 35 21.61 -15.18 -2.36
N LEU A 36 22.85 -15.60 -2.13
CA LEU A 36 23.80 -14.85 -1.31
C LEU A 36 24.19 -13.51 -1.97
N ILE A 37 24.50 -13.47 -3.28
CA ILE A 37 24.86 -12.23 -3.97
C ILE A 37 23.70 -11.23 -4.00
N ASN A 38 22.47 -11.71 -3.97
CA ASN A 38 21.24 -10.89 -3.93
C ASN A 38 20.73 -10.68 -2.50
N PHE A 39 21.47 -11.11 -1.49
CA PHE A 39 21.17 -10.81 -0.09
C PHE A 39 21.70 -9.43 0.28
N PHE A 40 20.92 -8.38 -0.03
CA PHE A 40 21.37 -7.00 0.08
C PHE A 40 21.39 -6.49 1.51
N PRO A 41 22.34 -5.59 1.86
CA PRO A 41 22.37 -4.91 3.15
C PRO A 41 21.11 -4.03 3.32
N ASN A 42 20.55 -4.02 4.53
CA ASN A 42 19.43 -3.16 4.87
C ASN A 42 19.85 -1.75 5.32
N ARG A 43 21.09 -1.58 5.77
CA ARG A 43 21.67 -0.28 6.13
C ARG A 43 23.18 -0.32 5.98
N TYR A 44 23.78 0.88 6.01
CA TYR A 44 25.25 1.06 5.99
C TYR A 44 25.68 1.91 7.16
N ILE A 45 26.83 1.57 7.72
CA ILE A 45 27.47 2.32 8.79
C ILE A 45 28.64 3.07 8.17
N ASP A 46 28.61 4.39 8.27
CA ASP A 46 29.72 5.23 7.84
C ASP A 46 30.86 5.12 8.85
N ARG A 47 31.99 4.55 8.42
CA ARG A 47 33.21 4.44 9.23
C ARG A 47 34.30 5.38 8.74
N THR A 48 33.99 6.39 7.97
CA THR A 48 34.95 7.39 7.52
C THR A 48 35.18 8.50 8.54
N ARG A 49 34.21 8.74 9.43
CA ARG A 49 34.25 9.81 10.41
C ARG A 49 34.62 9.27 11.78
N TYR A 50 35.66 9.87 12.35
CA TYR A 50 36.02 9.70 13.75
C TYR A 50 35.50 10.89 14.53
N TYR A 51 34.85 10.61 15.64
CA TYR A 51 34.33 11.62 16.56
C TYR A 51 35.32 11.78 17.71
N LYS A 52 35.33 12.97 18.29
CA LYS A 52 36.00 13.23 19.58
C LYS A 52 35.01 13.02 20.72
N ILE A 53 35.54 12.75 21.93
CA ILE A 53 34.66 12.52 23.10
C ILE A 53 33.81 13.74 23.42
N ASN A 54 34.31 14.97 23.22
CA ASN A 54 33.55 16.21 23.41
C ASN A 54 32.47 16.45 22.34
N GLU A 55 32.52 15.77 21.19
CA GLU A 55 31.51 15.87 20.14
C GLU A 55 30.34 14.89 20.33
N LEU A 56 30.41 14.03 21.36
CA LEU A 56 29.38 13.01 21.59
C LEU A 56 28.06 13.65 21.98
N GLN A 57 27.00 13.17 21.37
CA GLN A 57 25.63 13.54 21.68
C GLN A 57 24.84 12.27 22.01
N ASN A 58 23.75 12.42 22.76
CA ASN A 58 22.85 11.30 23.04
C ASN A 58 22.03 10.97 21.77
N THR A 59 22.68 10.37 20.78
CA THR A 59 22.09 10.00 19.50
C THR A 59 21.89 8.49 19.43
N VAL A 60 20.92 8.07 18.61
CA VAL A 60 20.70 6.65 18.31
C VAL A 60 21.80 6.06 17.40
N ALA A 61 22.65 6.91 16.83
CA ALA A 61 23.69 6.52 15.88
C ALA A 61 24.89 5.85 16.57
N GLU A 62 25.47 4.86 15.89
CA GLU A 62 26.76 4.27 16.28
C GLU A 62 27.88 5.22 15.85
N VAL A 63 28.84 5.45 16.72
CA VAL A 63 29.96 6.37 16.49
C VAL A 63 31.30 5.67 16.64
N GLN A 64 32.32 6.22 16.01
CA GLN A 64 33.69 5.71 16.03
C GLN A 64 34.62 6.75 16.67
N ILE A 65 35.44 6.31 17.63
CA ILE A 65 36.38 7.18 18.38
C ILE A 65 37.75 6.55 18.42
N ILE A 66 38.80 7.37 18.29
CA ILE A 66 40.19 6.98 18.48
C ILE A 66 40.64 7.48 19.85
N GLY A 67 41.24 6.61 20.64
CA GLY A 67 41.77 6.94 21.96
C GLY A 67 42.55 5.81 22.60
N LYS A 68 42.79 5.90 23.89
CA LYS A 68 43.58 4.93 24.68
C LYS A 68 42.75 4.43 25.87
N ILE A 69 42.95 3.15 26.24
CA ILE A 69 42.47 2.62 27.51
C ILE A 69 43.54 2.89 28.57
N ILE A 70 43.18 3.66 29.61
CA ILE A 70 44.11 4.02 30.70
C ILE A 70 43.92 3.17 31.95
N ASN A 71 42.70 2.61 32.15
CA ASN A 71 42.39 1.79 33.32
C ASN A 71 41.37 0.73 32.99
N ILE A 72 41.47 -0.44 33.64
CA ILE A 72 40.53 -1.54 33.52
C ILE A 72 40.20 -2.06 34.91
N LYS A 73 38.92 -2.00 35.33
CA LYS A 73 38.43 -2.47 36.64
C LYS A 73 37.24 -3.39 36.47
N THR A 74 37.09 -4.34 37.39
CA THR A 74 35.87 -5.15 37.50
C THR A 74 35.02 -4.55 38.62
N VAL A 75 33.78 -4.22 38.30
CA VAL A 75 32.79 -3.60 39.21
C VAL A 75 31.66 -4.59 39.46
N GLU A 76 31.36 -4.81 40.73
CA GLU A 76 30.18 -5.60 41.11
C GLU A 76 28.96 -4.71 41.14
N PHE A 77 27.82 -5.22 40.59
CA PHE A 77 26.54 -4.52 40.60
C PHE A 77 25.40 -5.52 40.86
N GLY A 78 24.43 -5.10 41.63
CA GLY A 78 23.28 -5.95 41.99
C GLY A 78 23.71 -7.23 42.72
N LYS A 79 22.84 -8.24 42.81
CA LYS A 79 23.09 -9.48 43.52
C LYS A 79 24.22 -10.32 42.86
N GLY A 80 25.49 -9.98 43.10
CA GLY A 80 26.65 -10.80 42.68
C GLY A 80 26.99 -10.75 41.18
N LYS A 81 26.39 -9.87 40.39
CA LYS A 81 26.73 -9.69 38.98
C LYS A 81 27.95 -8.80 38.85
N LYS A 82 28.88 -9.16 37.93
CA LYS A 82 30.11 -8.41 37.67
C LYS A 82 30.05 -7.80 36.26
N ARG A 83 30.59 -6.60 36.12
CA ARG A 83 30.88 -5.96 34.82
C ARG A 83 32.33 -5.56 34.74
N LEU A 84 32.91 -5.67 33.56
CA LEU A 84 34.21 -5.11 33.22
C LEU A 84 34.02 -3.67 32.78
N VAL A 85 34.77 -2.75 33.37
CA VAL A 85 34.71 -1.31 33.04
C VAL A 85 36.11 -0.88 32.64
N ALA A 86 36.24 -0.23 31.49
CA ALA A 86 37.48 0.40 31.05
C ALA A 86 37.27 1.92 30.92
N SER A 87 38.29 2.66 31.34
CA SER A 87 38.36 4.11 31.12
C SER A 87 39.08 4.37 29.81
N PHE A 88 38.38 5.00 28.88
CA PHE A 88 38.86 5.33 27.54
C PHE A 88 38.98 6.85 27.40
N VAL A 89 40.15 7.32 26.92
CA VAL A 89 40.45 8.76 26.81
C VAL A 89 40.94 9.11 25.42
N ASP A 90 40.60 10.31 25.00
CA ASP A 90 41.24 11.01 23.88
C ASP A 90 41.83 12.35 24.38
N ASP A 91 42.20 13.23 23.47
CA ASP A 91 42.69 14.59 23.76
C ASP A 91 41.60 15.57 24.26
N THR A 92 40.32 15.19 24.24
CA THR A 92 39.20 16.05 24.56
C THR A 92 38.41 15.62 25.79
N GLY A 93 38.53 14.37 26.24
CA GLY A 93 37.78 13.89 27.39
C GLY A 93 38.00 12.42 27.74
N GLN A 94 37.17 11.93 28.66
CA GLN A 94 37.18 10.55 29.14
C GLN A 94 35.76 9.99 29.15
N ILE A 95 35.64 8.70 28.78
CA ILE A 95 34.38 7.95 28.81
C ILE A 95 34.55 6.57 29.43
N GLU A 96 33.46 5.94 29.85
CA GLU A 96 33.44 4.57 30.33
C GLU A 96 33.00 3.59 29.24
N ILE A 97 33.67 2.46 29.14
CA ILE A 97 33.28 1.32 28.32
C ILE A 97 32.90 0.18 29.25
N ASN A 98 31.72 -0.43 28.99
CA ASN A 98 31.15 -1.44 29.87
C ASN A 98 30.93 -2.77 29.13
N TRP A 99 31.32 -3.87 29.75
CA TRP A 99 31.00 -5.24 29.31
C TRP A 99 30.35 -6.02 30.44
N PHE A 100 29.16 -6.55 30.16
CA PHE A 100 28.37 -7.30 31.11
C PHE A 100 28.59 -8.82 31.00
N GLN A 101 29.26 -9.28 29.92
CA GLN A 101 29.55 -10.68 29.61
C GLN A 101 30.98 -10.80 29.02
N GLY A 102 31.58 -12.00 29.10
CA GLY A 102 32.86 -12.30 28.46
C GLY A 102 34.11 -11.69 29.13
N HIS A 103 34.07 -11.36 30.42
CA HIS A 103 35.04 -10.54 31.13
C HIS A 103 36.48 -11.04 31.01
N LYS A 104 36.74 -12.38 31.05
CA LYS A 104 38.09 -12.93 31.02
C LYS A 104 38.78 -12.68 29.69
N TRP A 105 38.18 -13.17 28.60
CA TRP A 105 38.82 -13.05 27.28
C TRP A 105 38.88 -11.61 26.78
N ILE A 106 37.89 -10.75 27.12
CA ILE A 106 37.90 -9.33 26.76
C ILE A 106 39.07 -8.65 27.48
N ARG A 107 39.26 -8.89 28.79
CA ARG A 107 40.36 -8.32 29.57
C ARG A 107 41.73 -8.71 29.01
N GLU A 108 41.89 -9.94 28.51
CA GLU A 108 43.13 -10.43 27.88
C GLU A 108 43.40 -9.80 26.52
N SER A 109 42.34 -9.39 25.80
CA SER A 109 42.47 -8.73 24.48
C SER A 109 42.69 -7.23 24.55
N LEU A 110 42.39 -6.58 25.70
CA LEU A 110 42.57 -5.15 25.87
C LEU A 110 44.02 -4.80 26.21
N LYS A 111 44.60 -3.83 25.52
CA LYS A 111 45.93 -3.33 25.76
C LYS A 111 45.90 -1.93 26.38
N LEU A 112 46.57 -1.74 27.48
CA LEU A 112 46.67 -0.46 28.16
C LEU A 112 47.62 0.46 27.41
N ASN A 113 47.29 1.75 27.35
CA ASN A 113 48.05 2.84 26.75
C ASN A 113 48.37 2.71 25.25
N GLU A 114 47.82 1.71 24.55
CA GLU A 114 47.91 1.63 23.10
C GLU A 114 46.75 2.39 22.44
N MET A 115 46.99 2.96 21.24
CA MET A 115 45.95 3.62 20.45
C MET A 115 44.99 2.59 19.91
N MET A 116 43.73 2.78 20.21
CA MET A 116 42.62 1.90 19.82
C MET A 116 41.51 2.68 19.14
N VAL A 117 40.75 1.99 18.31
CA VAL A 117 39.53 2.47 17.73
C VAL A 117 38.37 1.73 18.41
N ILE A 118 37.43 2.47 19.00
CA ILE A 118 36.18 1.92 19.51
C ILE A 118 35.05 2.29 18.58
N PHE A 119 34.14 1.36 18.37
CA PHE A 119 32.93 1.57 17.57
C PHE A 119 31.71 0.99 18.30
N GLY A 120 30.64 1.78 18.41
CA GLY A 120 29.41 1.34 19.04
C GLY A 120 28.42 2.46 19.29
N LYS A 121 27.33 2.08 19.96
CA LYS A 121 26.28 3.03 20.34
C LYS A 121 26.69 3.74 21.64
N CYS A 122 26.69 5.07 21.57
CA CYS A 122 26.88 5.92 22.73
C CYS A 122 25.56 6.05 23.51
N THR A 123 25.60 5.87 24.82
CA THR A 123 24.46 6.08 25.73
C THR A 123 24.85 7.08 26.80
N ALA A 124 23.97 8.05 27.09
CA ALA A 124 24.17 9.01 28.16
C ALA A 124 23.39 8.58 29.41
N PHE A 125 24.06 8.59 30.56
CA PHE A 125 23.47 8.37 31.85
C PHE A 125 24.08 9.34 32.86
N ASN A 126 23.27 10.11 33.59
CA ASN A 126 23.70 11.15 34.54
C ASN A 126 24.77 12.10 33.96
N ASN A 127 24.55 12.64 32.77
CA ASN A 127 25.46 13.53 32.06
C ASN A 127 26.85 12.92 31.71
N THR A 128 27.03 11.63 31.85
CA THR A 128 28.22 10.91 31.39
C THR A 128 27.91 10.01 30.22
N TYR A 129 28.78 10.00 29.22
CA TYR A 129 28.67 9.14 28.07
C TYR A 129 29.37 7.81 28.32
N SER A 130 28.78 6.72 27.87
CA SER A 130 29.35 5.39 27.98
C SER A 130 29.02 4.52 26.76
N PHE A 131 29.86 3.50 26.54
CA PHE A 131 29.61 2.49 25.52
C PHE A 131 29.37 1.13 26.20
N SER A 132 28.38 0.39 25.69
CA SER A 132 28.13 -0.98 26.13
C SER A 132 28.50 -1.95 25.03
N HIS A 133 29.43 -2.87 25.33
CA HIS A 133 29.92 -3.88 24.39
C HIS A 133 30.35 -3.32 23.01
N PRO A 134 31.17 -2.24 22.95
CA PRO A 134 31.66 -1.75 21.66
C PRO A 134 32.61 -2.73 20.98
N GLU A 135 32.71 -2.61 19.65
CA GLU A 135 33.84 -3.22 18.92
C GLU A 135 35.10 -2.42 19.25
N ILE A 136 36.21 -3.13 19.55
CA ILE A 136 37.51 -2.51 19.86
C ILE A 136 38.59 -3.18 19.01
N GLU A 137 39.45 -2.36 18.41
CA GLU A 137 40.59 -2.80 17.62
C GLU A 137 41.79 -1.88 17.86
N LEU A 138 43.01 -2.41 17.71
CA LEU A 138 44.22 -1.60 17.67
C LEU A 138 44.19 -0.69 16.44
N LEU A 139 44.59 0.58 16.58
CA LEU A 139 44.63 1.53 15.46
C LEU A 139 45.50 1.00 14.31
N SER A 140 46.62 0.37 14.63
CA SER A 140 47.53 -0.24 13.64
C SER A 140 46.92 -1.40 12.85
N GLU A 141 46.02 -2.16 13.45
CA GLU A 141 45.29 -3.24 12.78
C GLU A 141 44.11 -2.68 11.97
N HIS A 142 43.48 -1.66 12.51
CA HIS A 142 42.37 -0.95 11.85
C HIS A 142 42.82 -0.30 10.53
N GLU A 143 43.97 0.37 10.51
CA GLU A 143 44.58 0.99 9.33
C GLU A 143 45.02 -0.03 8.26
N LYS A 144 45.45 -1.21 8.66
CA LYS A 144 45.84 -2.30 7.74
C LYS A 144 44.65 -3.03 7.13
N SER A 145 43.47 -2.96 7.74
CA SER A 145 42.28 -3.59 7.19
C SER A 145 41.70 -2.74 6.09
N LEU A 146 41.69 -3.24 4.84
CA LEU A 146 40.98 -2.67 3.71
C LEU A 146 39.45 -2.66 4.03
N ARG A 147 39.03 -1.68 4.80
CA ARG A 147 37.60 -1.53 5.12
C ARG A 147 36.94 -0.63 4.11
N SER A 148 35.78 -1.06 3.68
CA SER A 148 34.85 -0.22 2.93
C SER A 148 34.51 1.04 3.75
N ALA A 149 34.53 2.20 3.13
CA ALA A 149 34.16 3.47 3.76
C ALA A 149 32.77 3.41 4.42
N MET A 150 31.89 2.59 3.85
CA MET A 150 30.53 2.32 4.33
C MET A 150 30.41 0.82 4.63
N GLN A 151 30.33 0.44 5.90
CA GLN A 151 30.20 -0.98 6.28
C GLN A 151 28.77 -1.46 6.09
N PRO A 152 28.50 -2.49 5.26
CA PRO A 152 27.17 -3.04 5.07
C PRO A 152 26.71 -3.81 6.32
N VAL A 153 25.42 -3.65 6.65
CA VAL A 153 24.73 -4.40 7.71
C VAL A 153 23.62 -5.22 7.06
N TYR A 154 23.77 -6.55 7.12
CA TYR A 154 22.80 -7.48 6.53
C TYR A 154 21.65 -7.80 7.49
N PRO A 155 20.48 -8.15 6.97
CA PRO A 155 19.40 -8.74 7.78
C PRO A 155 19.90 -9.95 8.56
N SER A 156 19.46 -10.10 9.81
CA SER A 156 19.86 -11.23 10.66
C SER A 156 18.73 -11.60 11.60
N THR A 157 18.75 -12.84 12.10
CA THR A 157 17.85 -13.33 13.14
C THR A 157 18.65 -13.59 14.43
N GLU A 158 17.95 -13.64 15.57
CA GLU A 158 18.58 -14.01 16.84
C GLU A 158 19.23 -15.41 16.77
N THR A 159 18.59 -16.34 16.06
CA THR A 159 19.09 -17.70 15.85
C THR A 159 20.43 -17.69 15.13
N LEU A 160 20.55 -16.93 14.03
CA LEU A 160 21.80 -16.80 13.29
C LEU A 160 22.92 -16.22 14.15
N THR A 161 22.62 -15.14 14.87
CA THR A 161 23.59 -14.45 15.74
C THR A 161 24.06 -15.37 16.86
N ASN A 162 23.15 -16.07 17.55
CA ASN A 162 23.47 -17.01 18.63
C ASN A 162 24.26 -18.23 18.15
N ARG A 163 24.14 -18.62 16.88
CA ARG A 163 24.91 -19.70 16.24
C ARG A 163 26.20 -19.23 15.57
N GLY A 164 26.60 -17.97 15.83
CA GLY A 164 27.87 -17.41 15.35
C GLY A 164 27.85 -16.92 13.88
N ILE A 165 26.69 -16.80 13.24
CA ILE A 165 26.56 -16.17 11.92
C ILE A 165 26.26 -14.68 12.14
N THR A 166 27.27 -13.94 12.51
CA THR A 166 27.22 -12.49 12.72
C THR A 166 27.38 -11.73 11.41
N ASN A 167 27.12 -10.41 11.42
CA ASN A 167 27.34 -9.53 10.26
C ASN A 167 28.78 -9.64 9.71
N ARG A 168 29.78 -9.79 10.59
CA ARG A 168 31.20 -10.00 10.20
C ARG A 168 31.40 -11.31 9.41
N VAL A 169 30.67 -12.37 9.80
CA VAL A 169 30.74 -13.68 9.11
C VAL A 169 30.08 -13.58 7.75
N VAL A 170 28.90 -12.93 7.64
CA VAL A 170 28.22 -12.71 6.36
C VAL A 170 29.10 -11.89 5.41
N ASN A 171 29.74 -10.83 5.90
CA ASN A 171 30.70 -10.03 5.10
C ASN A 171 31.86 -10.90 4.56
N LYS A 172 32.42 -11.81 5.39
CA LYS A 172 33.47 -12.73 4.94
C LYS A 172 32.98 -13.72 3.89
N MET A 173 31.78 -14.25 4.07
CA MET A 173 31.12 -15.10 3.05
C MET A 173 30.95 -14.36 1.73
N MET A 174 30.52 -13.10 1.79
CA MET A 174 30.37 -12.26 0.62
C MET A 174 31.70 -12.00 -0.09
N GLN A 175 32.77 -11.67 0.68
CA GLN A 175 34.12 -11.53 0.13
C GLN A 175 34.57 -12.81 -0.59
N GLN A 176 34.37 -13.96 0.05
CA GLN A 176 34.75 -15.25 -0.53
C GLN A 176 33.95 -15.53 -1.82
N LEU A 177 32.67 -15.21 -1.85
CA LEU A 177 31.84 -15.36 -3.04
C LEU A 177 32.37 -14.52 -4.23
N PHE A 178 32.74 -13.26 -3.97
CA PHE A 178 33.30 -12.38 -5.00
C PHE A 178 34.68 -12.88 -5.52
N LEU A 179 35.50 -13.49 -4.64
CA LEU A 179 36.75 -14.13 -5.05
C LEU A 179 36.50 -15.35 -5.94
N GLU A 180 35.57 -16.24 -5.55
CA GLU A 180 35.28 -17.45 -6.32
C GLU A 180 34.59 -17.15 -7.67
N THR A 181 33.74 -16.13 -7.73
CA THR A 181 33.09 -15.69 -8.96
C THR A 181 33.97 -14.77 -9.82
N GLN A 182 35.16 -14.42 -9.36
CA GLN A 182 36.06 -13.47 -10.03
C GLN A 182 35.39 -12.15 -10.39
N THR A 183 34.35 -11.76 -9.64
CA THR A 183 33.53 -10.55 -9.87
C THR A 183 32.93 -10.49 -11.29
N LYS A 184 32.75 -11.63 -11.95
CA LYS A 184 32.20 -11.71 -13.31
C LYS A 184 30.72 -12.09 -13.27
N PHE A 185 29.86 -11.07 -13.34
CA PHE A 185 28.41 -11.24 -13.43
C PHE A 185 27.92 -10.76 -14.80
N GLN A 186 27.05 -11.56 -15.42
CA GLN A 186 26.53 -11.23 -16.73
C GLN A 186 25.66 -9.97 -16.67
N GLU A 187 25.87 -9.05 -17.61
CA GLU A 187 24.99 -7.88 -17.78
C GLU A 187 23.58 -8.33 -18.20
N THR A 188 22.56 -7.67 -17.68
CA THR A 188 21.17 -8.04 -17.84
C THR A 188 20.36 -7.01 -18.61
N LEU A 189 20.85 -5.76 -18.69
CA LEU A 189 20.21 -4.69 -19.43
C LEU A 189 20.90 -4.45 -20.77
N PRO A 190 20.15 -4.02 -21.81
CA PRO A 190 20.72 -3.60 -23.07
C PRO A 190 21.70 -2.41 -22.93
N GLY A 191 22.73 -2.37 -23.76
CA GLY A 191 23.76 -1.33 -23.70
C GLY A 191 23.21 0.10 -23.82
N TYR A 192 22.25 0.32 -24.73
CA TYR A 192 21.61 1.61 -24.90
C TYR A 192 20.89 2.12 -23.63
N LEU A 193 20.27 1.23 -22.84
CA LEU A 193 19.66 1.63 -21.55
C LEU A 193 20.72 2.04 -20.53
N ILE A 194 21.86 1.36 -20.52
CA ILE A 194 22.97 1.67 -19.62
C ILE A 194 23.53 3.06 -19.95
N GLU A 195 23.70 3.36 -21.22
CA GLU A 195 24.23 4.65 -21.69
C GLU A 195 23.23 5.79 -21.48
N GLU A 196 21.97 5.63 -21.90
CA GLU A 196 20.92 6.65 -21.81
C GLU A 196 20.66 7.06 -20.35
N LEU A 197 20.61 6.06 -19.43
CA LEU A 197 20.36 6.28 -18.00
C LEU A 197 21.65 6.49 -17.19
N LYS A 198 22.82 6.51 -17.82
CA LYS A 198 24.13 6.63 -17.16
C LYS A 198 24.30 5.64 -16.02
N LEU A 199 23.87 4.40 -16.23
CA LEU A 199 23.96 3.34 -15.22
C LEU A 199 25.39 2.79 -15.16
N ILE A 200 25.80 2.40 -13.94
CA ILE A 200 27.04 1.64 -13.80
C ILE A 200 26.82 0.18 -14.22
N PRO A 201 27.85 -0.51 -14.74
CA PRO A 201 27.78 -1.93 -15.12
C PRO A 201 27.35 -2.80 -13.92
N LYS A 202 26.67 -3.93 -14.20
CA LYS A 202 26.16 -4.83 -13.15
C LYS A 202 27.24 -5.31 -12.18
N ASN A 203 28.42 -5.65 -12.69
CA ASN A 203 29.57 -6.04 -11.86
C ASN A 203 29.95 -4.96 -10.84
N ALA A 204 30.01 -3.70 -11.30
CA ALA A 204 30.31 -2.55 -10.44
C ALA A 204 29.18 -2.28 -9.43
N ALA A 205 27.93 -2.46 -9.84
CA ALA A 205 26.77 -2.29 -8.97
C ALA A 205 26.75 -3.34 -7.85
N LEU A 206 26.89 -4.62 -8.18
CA LEU A 206 26.95 -5.71 -7.19
C LEU A 206 28.15 -5.58 -6.27
N PHE A 207 29.30 -5.14 -6.78
CA PHE A 207 30.46 -4.89 -5.92
C PHE A 207 30.21 -3.75 -4.94
N ASN A 208 29.73 -2.58 -5.42
CA ASN A 208 29.57 -1.39 -4.59
C ASN A 208 28.35 -1.44 -3.67
N ILE A 209 27.39 -2.34 -3.87
CA ILE A 209 26.31 -2.56 -2.90
C ILE A 209 26.81 -3.34 -1.67
N HIS A 210 27.77 -4.25 -1.85
CA HIS A 210 28.36 -5.05 -0.77
C HIS A 210 29.64 -4.44 -0.18
N PHE A 211 30.42 -3.75 -1.00
CA PHE A 211 31.72 -3.15 -0.64
C PHE A 211 31.83 -1.72 -1.20
N PRO A 212 31.01 -0.78 -0.72
CA PRO A 212 30.97 0.57 -1.27
C PRO A 212 32.28 1.30 -1.01
N LYS A 213 32.90 1.82 -2.07
CA LYS A 213 34.12 2.63 -1.99
C LYS A 213 33.84 4.08 -1.61
N SER A 214 32.63 4.58 -1.93
CA SER A 214 32.15 5.91 -1.58
C SER A 214 30.62 5.93 -1.50
N ALA A 215 30.06 6.95 -0.85
CA ALA A 215 28.62 7.16 -0.79
C ALA A 215 28.01 7.38 -2.19
N GLU A 216 28.73 8.04 -3.09
CA GLU A 216 28.29 8.26 -4.48
C GLU A 216 28.18 6.95 -5.26
N LEU A 217 29.21 6.09 -5.18
CA LEU A 217 29.18 4.78 -5.85
C LEU A 217 28.10 3.86 -5.26
N LEU A 218 27.87 3.94 -3.94
CA LEU A 218 26.76 3.23 -3.30
C LEU A 218 25.40 3.69 -3.86
N ALA A 219 25.18 5.01 -3.97
CA ALA A 219 23.94 5.55 -4.52
C ALA A 219 23.73 5.11 -5.98
N LYS A 220 24.77 5.14 -6.81
CA LYS A 220 24.73 4.64 -8.20
C LYS A 220 24.43 3.13 -8.25
N ALA A 221 25.01 2.35 -7.34
CA ALA A 221 24.75 0.91 -7.26
C ALA A 221 23.32 0.61 -6.84
N GLN A 222 22.80 1.30 -5.84
CA GLN A 222 21.40 1.19 -5.41
C GLN A 222 20.44 1.57 -6.55
N PHE A 223 20.66 2.69 -7.21
CA PHE A 223 19.84 3.12 -8.34
C PHE A 223 19.82 2.08 -9.46
N ARG A 224 20.99 1.56 -9.85
CA ARG A 224 21.13 0.54 -10.90
C ARG A 224 20.36 -0.75 -10.57
N LEU A 225 20.50 -1.27 -9.36
CA LEU A 225 19.88 -2.53 -8.94
C LEU A 225 18.37 -2.36 -8.74
N LYS A 226 17.93 -1.25 -8.14
CA LYS A 226 16.51 -0.93 -7.99
C LYS A 226 15.81 -0.74 -9.34
N PHE A 227 16.45 -0.01 -10.25
CA PHE A 227 15.93 0.16 -11.61
C PHE A 227 15.78 -1.20 -12.32
N GLU A 228 16.80 -2.05 -12.27
CA GLU A 228 16.76 -3.37 -12.88
C GLU A 228 15.61 -4.23 -12.32
N GLU A 229 15.48 -4.31 -10.99
CA GLU A 229 14.42 -5.09 -10.34
C GLU A 229 13.05 -4.60 -10.76
N LEU A 230 12.80 -3.30 -10.70
CA LEU A 230 11.52 -2.69 -11.06
C LEU A 230 11.24 -2.79 -12.56
N PHE A 231 12.27 -2.67 -13.40
CA PHE A 231 12.15 -2.79 -14.85
C PHE A 231 11.68 -4.19 -15.29
N PHE A 232 12.31 -5.24 -14.78
CA PHE A 232 11.89 -6.61 -15.10
C PHE A 232 10.48 -6.92 -14.58
N ILE A 233 10.12 -6.40 -13.42
CA ILE A 233 8.75 -6.54 -12.88
C ILE A 233 7.74 -5.85 -13.81
N GLN A 234 8.00 -4.60 -14.20
CA GLN A 234 7.12 -3.87 -15.11
C GLN A 234 7.04 -4.55 -16.48
N LEU A 235 8.16 -5.03 -16.98
CA LEU A 235 8.22 -5.79 -18.22
C LEU A 235 7.32 -7.04 -18.18
N GLN A 236 7.38 -7.80 -17.07
CA GLN A 236 6.52 -8.98 -16.87
C GLN A 236 5.02 -8.60 -16.81
N LEU A 237 4.68 -7.57 -16.06
CA LEU A 237 3.29 -7.13 -15.89
C LEU A 237 2.69 -6.63 -17.21
N ILE A 238 3.44 -5.81 -17.96
CA ILE A 238 2.99 -5.26 -19.24
C ILE A 238 2.89 -6.37 -20.30
N THR A 239 3.87 -7.25 -20.38
CA THR A 239 3.84 -8.40 -21.32
C THR A 239 2.63 -9.30 -21.03
N LYS A 240 2.34 -9.56 -19.75
CA LYS A 240 1.17 -10.35 -19.37
C LYS A 240 -0.13 -9.67 -19.81
N ASN A 241 -0.27 -8.36 -19.60
CA ASN A 241 -1.45 -7.61 -20.05
C ASN A 241 -1.59 -7.65 -21.59
N LEU A 242 -0.49 -7.51 -22.33
CA LEU A 242 -0.51 -7.64 -23.79
C LEU A 242 -0.95 -9.03 -24.24
N ILE A 243 -0.42 -10.09 -23.64
CA ILE A 243 -0.82 -11.48 -23.93
C ILE A 243 -2.31 -11.68 -23.64
N ARG A 244 -2.80 -11.15 -22.50
CA ARG A 244 -4.22 -11.20 -22.16
C ARG A 244 -5.08 -10.55 -23.22
N LYS A 245 -4.74 -9.31 -23.64
CA LYS A 245 -5.45 -8.56 -24.70
C LYS A 245 -5.47 -9.30 -26.05
N HIS A 246 -4.43 -10.07 -26.34
CA HIS A 246 -4.40 -10.92 -27.55
C HIS A 246 -5.27 -12.19 -27.42
N LYS A 247 -5.27 -12.82 -26.25
CA LYS A 247 -5.96 -14.10 -26.00
C LYS A 247 -7.46 -13.93 -25.72
N ILE A 248 -7.82 -12.94 -24.91
CA ILE A 248 -9.21 -12.71 -24.48
C ILE A 248 -9.83 -11.67 -25.40
N LYS A 249 -10.72 -12.14 -26.27
CA LYS A 249 -11.49 -11.26 -27.16
C LYS A 249 -12.69 -10.68 -26.43
N GLY A 250 -13.09 -9.49 -26.82
CA GLY A 250 -14.29 -8.78 -26.39
C GLY A 250 -15.13 -8.36 -27.58
N HIS A 251 -16.33 -7.91 -27.34
CA HIS A 251 -17.18 -7.33 -28.37
C HIS A 251 -16.74 -5.88 -28.65
N PRO A 252 -16.35 -5.53 -29.88
CA PRO A 252 -15.95 -4.13 -30.16
C PRO A 252 -17.18 -3.22 -30.18
N PHE A 253 -17.23 -2.24 -29.31
CA PHE A 253 -18.26 -1.19 -29.30
C PHE A 253 -17.81 -0.02 -30.16
N THR A 254 -18.17 -0.07 -31.42
CA THR A 254 -17.71 0.91 -32.42
C THR A 254 -18.62 2.13 -32.52
N ILE A 255 -19.86 2.02 -32.02
CA ILE A 255 -20.90 3.04 -32.13
C ILE A 255 -21.00 3.83 -30.84
N VAL A 256 -20.99 5.16 -30.95
CA VAL A 256 -21.47 6.08 -29.92
C VAL A 256 -22.74 6.68 -30.47
N GLY A 257 -23.86 6.09 -30.05
CA GLY A 257 -25.15 6.33 -30.66
C GLY A 257 -26.01 7.37 -29.92
N ASN A 258 -27.33 7.23 -30.11
CA ASN A 258 -28.28 8.22 -29.64
C ASN A 258 -28.43 8.25 -28.12
N ASN A 259 -28.37 7.09 -27.44
CA ASN A 259 -28.53 7.07 -25.98
C ASN A 259 -27.40 7.85 -25.27
N PHE A 260 -26.14 7.64 -25.70
CA PHE A 260 -25.02 8.37 -25.16
C PHE A 260 -25.08 9.85 -25.49
N ASN A 261 -25.31 10.22 -26.77
CA ASN A 261 -25.28 11.60 -27.23
C ASN A 261 -26.42 12.42 -26.64
N ASP A 262 -27.65 11.87 -26.59
CA ASP A 262 -28.79 12.53 -25.99
C ASP A 262 -28.59 12.78 -24.50
N PHE A 263 -28.12 11.78 -23.77
CA PHE A 263 -27.77 11.96 -22.36
C PHE A 263 -26.73 13.06 -22.17
N TYR A 264 -25.63 13.00 -22.94
CA TYR A 264 -24.52 13.94 -22.81
C TYR A 264 -24.92 15.38 -23.13
N GLN A 265 -25.76 15.59 -24.13
CA GLN A 265 -26.15 16.92 -24.62
C GLN A 265 -27.32 17.52 -23.85
N ASN A 266 -28.33 16.70 -23.50
CA ASN A 266 -29.63 17.19 -23.04
C ASN A 266 -29.94 16.84 -21.57
N HIS A 267 -29.40 15.75 -21.01
CA HIS A 267 -29.83 15.23 -19.71
C HIS A 267 -28.75 15.19 -18.65
N LEU A 268 -27.51 15.59 -19.01
CA LEU A 268 -26.40 15.65 -18.04
C LEU A 268 -26.62 16.83 -17.09
N PRO A 269 -26.77 16.59 -15.76
CA PRO A 269 -27.16 17.64 -14.82
C PRO A 269 -26.04 18.64 -14.49
N PHE A 270 -24.80 18.38 -14.95
CA PHE A 270 -23.62 19.21 -14.72
C PHE A 270 -22.56 18.96 -15.80
N GLU A 271 -21.64 19.88 -15.96
CA GLU A 271 -20.50 19.68 -16.87
C GLU A 271 -19.50 18.66 -16.28
N LEU A 272 -19.02 17.78 -17.17
CA LEU A 272 -17.96 16.83 -16.80
C LEU A 272 -16.64 17.55 -16.59
N THR A 273 -15.88 17.13 -15.59
CA THR A 273 -14.49 17.57 -15.40
C THR A 273 -13.59 17.05 -16.53
N ASN A 274 -12.41 17.66 -16.69
CA ASN A 274 -11.45 17.21 -17.68
C ASN A 274 -10.97 15.78 -17.41
N ALA A 275 -10.80 15.42 -16.13
CA ALA A 275 -10.45 14.06 -15.73
C ALA A 275 -11.54 13.05 -16.12
N GLN A 276 -12.83 13.36 -15.91
CA GLN A 276 -13.95 12.51 -16.33
C GLN A 276 -14.02 12.34 -17.85
N LYS A 277 -13.85 13.43 -18.61
CA LYS A 277 -13.82 13.41 -20.09
C LYS A 277 -12.66 12.54 -20.60
N LYS A 278 -11.48 12.67 -19.99
CA LYS A 278 -10.30 11.84 -20.30
C LYS A 278 -10.56 10.37 -20.05
N VAL A 279 -11.10 10.03 -18.89
CA VAL A 279 -11.41 8.65 -18.50
C VAL A 279 -12.45 8.02 -19.42
N LEU A 280 -13.51 8.75 -19.78
CA LEU A 280 -14.51 8.28 -20.75
C LEU A 280 -13.90 7.99 -22.11
N LYS A 281 -12.97 8.85 -22.57
CA LYS A 281 -12.23 8.62 -23.82
C LYS A 281 -11.37 7.35 -23.74
N GLU A 282 -10.70 7.11 -22.62
CA GLU A 282 -9.91 5.88 -22.38
C GLU A 282 -10.81 4.64 -22.40
N ILE A 283 -11.95 4.66 -21.71
CA ILE A 283 -12.92 3.56 -21.66
C ILE A 283 -13.48 3.29 -23.07
N ARG A 284 -13.91 4.33 -23.78
CA ARG A 284 -14.41 4.22 -25.16
C ARG A 284 -13.38 3.60 -26.10
N ASN A 285 -12.13 4.05 -26.02
CA ASN A 285 -11.07 3.52 -26.85
C ASN A 285 -10.82 2.03 -26.61
N ASP A 286 -10.84 1.60 -25.34
CA ASP A 286 -10.67 0.18 -25.00
C ASP A 286 -11.84 -0.66 -25.48
N MET A 287 -13.11 -0.22 -25.21
CA MET A 287 -14.31 -0.94 -25.66
C MET A 287 -14.45 -1.00 -27.17
N GLY A 288 -13.87 -0.02 -27.88
CA GLY A 288 -13.86 0.02 -29.36
C GLY A 288 -12.92 -1.01 -30.00
N THR A 289 -12.08 -1.69 -29.24
CA THR A 289 -11.15 -2.72 -29.75
C THR A 289 -11.75 -4.11 -29.69
N THR A 290 -11.13 -5.06 -30.42
CA THR A 290 -11.50 -6.50 -30.34
C THR A 290 -10.99 -7.18 -29.06
N ALA A 291 -10.22 -6.52 -28.24
CA ALA A 291 -9.76 -7.04 -26.95
C ALA A 291 -10.77 -6.75 -25.84
N GLN A 292 -10.92 -7.67 -24.90
CA GLN A 292 -11.73 -7.40 -23.70
C GLN A 292 -11.12 -6.24 -22.89
N MET A 293 -11.90 -5.18 -22.65
CA MET A 293 -11.51 -4.17 -21.68
C MET A 293 -11.52 -4.77 -20.27
N ASN A 294 -10.49 -4.55 -19.51
CA ASN A 294 -10.42 -4.86 -18.08
C ASN A 294 -9.73 -3.67 -17.39
N ARG A 295 -10.53 -2.73 -16.86
CA ARG A 295 -10.06 -1.41 -16.43
C ARG A 295 -10.46 -1.12 -15.00
N LEU A 296 -9.52 -0.56 -14.23
CA LEU A 296 -9.74 -0.03 -12.88
C LEU A 296 -9.97 1.49 -12.97
N LEU A 297 -11.13 1.94 -12.54
CA LEU A 297 -11.48 3.34 -12.38
C LEU A 297 -11.30 3.74 -10.91
N GLN A 298 -10.30 4.55 -10.65
CA GLN A 298 -10.04 5.11 -9.34
C GLN A 298 -10.50 6.57 -9.27
N GLY A 299 -10.99 6.97 -8.12
CA GLY A 299 -11.33 8.36 -7.84
C GLY A 299 -11.85 8.49 -6.43
N ASP A 300 -11.67 9.66 -5.87
CA ASP A 300 -12.13 9.95 -4.51
C ASP A 300 -13.66 9.78 -4.35
N VAL A 301 -14.14 9.75 -3.11
CA VAL A 301 -15.56 9.72 -2.81
C VAL A 301 -16.23 10.97 -3.41
N GLY A 302 -17.24 10.74 -4.27
CA GLY A 302 -17.93 11.83 -4.94
C GLY A 302 -17.20 12.45 -6.14
N SER A 303 -16.15 11.82 -6.69
CA SER A 303 -15.49 12.24 -7.94
C SER A 303 -16.32 12.00 -9.22
N GLY A 304 -17.53 11.39 -9.08
CA GLY A 304 -18.42 11.14 -10.20
C GLY A 304 -18.19 9.83 -10.95
N LYS A 305 -17.60 8.81 -10.31
CA LYS A 305 -17.42 7.46 -10.91
C LYS A 305 -18.74 6.88 -11.46
N THR A 306 -19.85 7.11 -10.76
CA THR A 306 -21.18 6.58 -11.14
C THR A 306 -21.67 7.17 -12.46
N ILE A 307 -21.40 8.47 -12.75
CA ILE A 307 -21.78 9.07 -14.03
C ILE A 307 -20.94 8.50 -15.18
N VAL A 308 -19.65 8.27 -14.95
CA VAL A 308 -18.77 7.60 -15.92
C VAL A 308 -19.24 6.17 -16.19
N ALA A 309 -19.68 5.46 -15.15
CA ALA A 309 -20.26 4.12 -15.28
C ALA A 309 -21.54 4.12 -16.12
N LEU A 310 -22.48 5.06 -15.85
CA LEU A 310 -23.70 5.20 -16.66
C LEU A 310 -23.37 5.47 -18.12
N MET A 311 -22.48 6.42 -18.40
CA MET A 311 -22.11 6.75 -19.78
C MET A 311 -21.44 5.58 -20.50
N ALA A 312 -20.68 4.74 -19.79
CA ALA A 312 -20.14 3.50 -20.36
C ALA A 312 -21.24 2.47 -20.66
N MET A 313 -22.27 2.36 -19.81
CA MET A 313 -23.44 1.51 -20.06
C MET A 313 -24.24 2.00 -21.28
N LEU A 314 -24.40 3.31 -21.45
CA LEU A 314 -25.08 3.88 -22.63
C LEU A 314 -24.34 3.53 -23.93
N ILE A 315 -23.02 3.54 -23.94
CA ILE A 315 -22.22 3.05 -25.09
C ILE A 315 -22.50 1.58 -25.35
N ALA A 316 -22.58 0.73 -24.31
CA ALA A 316 -22.91 -0.68 -24.49
C ALA A 316 -24.31 -0.88 -25.10
N MET A 317 -25.28 -0.13 -24.64
CA MET A 317 -26.67 -0.15 -25.19
C MET A 317 -26.70 0.32 -26.64
N ASP A 318 -25.99 1.38 -27.01
CA ASP A 318 -25.87 1.86 -28.37
C ASP A 318 -25.32 0.80 -29.35
N ASN A 319 -24.58 -0.19 -28.82
CA ASN A 319 -24.07 -1.36 -29.57
C ASN A 319 -24.95 -2.62 -29.40
N GLY A 320 -26.13 -2.52 -28.79
CA GLY A 320 -27.09 -3.62 -28.64
C GLY A 320 -26.74 -4.62 -27.50
N PHE A 321 -26.00 -4.19 -26.50
CA PHE A 321 -25.58 -5.03 -25.38
C PHE A 321 -26.23 -4.61 -24.06
N GLN A 322 -26.50 -5.62 -23.23
CA GLN A 322 -26.92 -5.43 -21.84
C GLN A 322 -25.72 -5.09 -20.94
N SER A 323 -26.01 -4.39 -19.84
CA SER A 323 -24.99 -4.04 -18.82
C SER A 323 -25.40 -4.51 -17.44
N CYS A 324 -24.43 -4.88 -16.60
CA CYS A 324 -24.69 -5.13 -15.18
C CYS A 324 -23.77 -4.29 -14.29
N LEU A 325 -24.32 -3.83 -13.14
CA LEU A 325 -23.56 -3.20 -12.08
C LEU A 325 -23.69 -4.03 -10.80
N MET A 326 -22.56 -4.50 -10.28
CA MET A 326 -22.47 -5.27 -9.06
C MET A 326 -21.93 -4.43 -7.91
N ALA A 327 -22.66 -4.40 -6.79
CA ALA A 327 -22.23 -3.73 -5.56
C ALA A 327 -22.21 -4.71 -4.37
N PRO A 328 -21.35 -4.49 -3.35
CA PRO A 328 -21.11 -5.46 -2.28
C PRO A 328 -22.24 -5.61 -1.28
N THR A 329 -23.13 -4.61 -1.17
CA THR A 329 -24.23 -4.59 -0.19
C THR A 329 -25.54 -4.17 -0.83
N GLU A 330 -26.67 -4.61 -0.25
CA GLU A 330 -28.01 -4.21 -0.73
C GLU A 330 -28.23 -2.70 -0.61
N ILE A 331 -27.71 -2.06 0.43
CA ILE A 331 -27.83 -0.60 0.63
C ILE A 331 -27.16 0.14 -0.53
N LEU A 332 -25.92 -0.23 -0.87
CA LEU A 332 -25.19 0.40 -1.98
C LEU A 332 -25.85 0.09 -3.34
N THR A 333 -26.38 -1.13 -3.50
CA THR A 333 -27.14 -1.54 -4.69
C THR A 333 -28.40 -0.68 -4.88
N ASN A 334 -29.18 -0.47 -3.81
CA ASN A 334 -30.36 0.40 -3.83
C ASN A 334 -29.97 1.86 -4.14
N GLN A 335 -28.86 2.34 -3.58
CA GLN A 335 -28.39 3.69 -3.87
C GLN A 335 -28.01 3.86 -5.34
N HIS A 336 -27.27 2.91 -5.92
CA HIS A 336 -26.97 2.92 -7.35
C HIS A 336 -28.23 2.85 -8.20
N PHE A 337 -29.17 1.97 -7.83
CA PHE A 337 -30.43 1.83 -8.54
C PHE A 337 -31.24 3.16 -8.57
N ASN A 338 -31.44 3.77 -7.40
CA ASN A 338 -32.18 5.05 -7.31
C ASN A 338 -31.44 6.16 -8.05
N GLY A 339 -30.12 6.27 -7.87
CA GLY A 339 -29.34 7.31 -8.54
C GLY A 339 -29.29 7.17 -10.05
N LEU A 340 -29.09 5.95 -10.57
CA LEU A 340 -29.07 5.71 -12.01
C LEU A 340 -30.44 5.85 -12.63
N THR A 341 -31.52 5.41 -11.97
CA THR A 341 -32.90 5.59 -12.43
C THR A 341 -33.27 7.07 -12.50
N GLU A 342 -32.85 7.88 -11.51
CA GLU A 342 -33.10 9.33 -11.54
C GLU A 342 -32.33 10.03 -12.68
N LEU A 343 -31.07 9.64 -12.88
CA LEU A 343 -30.24 10.19 -13.97
C LEU A 343 -30.76 9.79 -15.36
N ALA A 344 -31.35 8.62 -15.47
CA ALA A 344 -31.84 8.06 -16.74
C ALA A 344 -33.34 8.22 -16.94
N LYS A 345 -34.05 8.98 -16.08
CA LYS A 345 -35.52 9.08 -16.09
C LYS A 345 -36.12 9.58 -17.41
N ASP A 346 -35.37 10.44 -18.08
CA ASP A 346 -35.80 11.05 -19.36
C ASP A 346 -35.35 10.24 -20.59
N LEU A 347 -34.64 9.12 -20.35
CA LEU A 347 -34.20 8.17 -21.38
C LEU A 347 -35.11 6.94 -21.38
N ASN A 348 -35.34 6.35 -22.54
CA ASN A 348 -36.10 5.10 -22.66
C ASN A 348 -35.24 3.88 -22.34
N ILE A 349 -34.92 3.69 -21.04
CA ILE A 349 -34.01 2.65 -20.55
C ILE A 349 -34.69 1.82 -19.47
N ASN A 350 -34.66 0.50 -19.62
CA ASN A 350 -35.19 -0.43 -18.61
C ASN A 350 -34.11 -0.79 -17.60
N ILE A 351 -34.22 -0.29 -16.36
CA ILE A 351 -33.31 -0.54 -15.27
C ILE A 351 -34.02 -1.30 -14.16
N LYS A 352 -33.45 -2.42 -13.70
CA LYS A 352 -34.00 -3.20 -12.57
C LYS A 352 -32.95 -3.55 -11.55
N ILE A 353 -33.43 -3.96 -10.36
CA ILE A 353 -32.58 -4.33 -9.23
C ILE A 353 -32.80 -5.80 -8.85
N LEU A 354 -31.70 -6.52 -8.57
CA LEU A 354 -31.73 -7.91 -8.12
C LEU A 354 -30.81 -8.09 -6.89
N THR A 355 -31.42 -8.33 -5.74
CA THR A 355 -30.73 -8.56 -4.46
C THR A 355 -31.20 -9.83 -3.78
N GLY A 356 -30.63 -10.18 -2.63
CA GLY A 356 -31.08 -11.30 -1.82
C GLY A 356 -32.55 -11.18 -1.38
N SER A 357 -33.00 -9.96 -1.09
CA SER A 357 -34.36 -9.64 -0.63
C SER A 357 -35.40 -9.52 -1.75
N THR A 358 -35.03 -9.58 -3.04
CA THR A 358 -35.95 -9.49 -4.16
C THR A 358 -36.97 -10.64 -4.16
N LYS A 359 -38.27 -10.33 -4.19
CA LYS A 359 -39.37 -11.32 -4.14
C LYS A 359 -39.30 -12.29 -5.32
N THR A 360 -39.67 -13.56 -5.10
CA THR A 360 -39.63 -14.63 -6.11
C THR A 360 -40.37 -14.29 -7.38
N SER A 361 -41.55 -13.65 -7.30
CA SER A 361 -42.34 -13.24 -8.46
C SER A 361 -41.57 -12.20 -9.31
N GLN A 362 -40.98 -11.22 -8.69
CA GLN A 362 -40.16 -10.20 -9.36
C GLN A 362 -38.91 -10.80 -9.98
N ARG A 363 -38.23 -11.76 -9.28
CA ARG A 363 -37.08 -12.46 -9.82
C ARG A 363 -37.41 -13.17 -11.13
N LYS A 364 -38.56 -13.84 -11.21
CA LYS A 364 -38.99 -14.53 -12.43
C LYS A 364 -39.08 -13.56 -13.61
N THR A 365 -39.78 -12.44 -13.44
CA THR A 365 -39.91 -11.41 -14.48
C THR A 365 -38.53 -10.84 -14.88
N ILE A 366 -37.66 -10.55 -13.92
CA ILE A 366 -36.30 -10.05 -14.20
C ILE A 366 -35.51 -11.05 -15.02
N HIS A 367 -35.56 -12.35 -14.68
CA HIS A 367 -34.86 -13.40 -15.43
C HIS A 367 -35.40 -13.51 -16.86
N GLU A 368 -36.69 -13.48 -17.05
CA GLU A 368 -37.34 -13.52 -18.38
C GLU A 368 -36.91 -12.32 -19.23
N GLU A 369 -36.89 -11.12 -18.67
CA GLU A 369 -36.47 -9.89 -19.35
C GLU A 369 -34.97 -9.86 -19.67
N LEU A 370 -34.11 -10.47 -18.83
CA LEU A 370 -32.68 -10.62 -19.12
C LEU A 370 -32.45 -11.59 -20.28
N GLU A 371 -33.16 -12.74 -20.29
CA GLU A 371 -33.03 -13.76 -21.34
C GLU A 371 -33.59 -13.29 -22.69
N ASN A 372 -34.69 -12.54 -22.71
CA ASN A 372 -35.25 -12.01 -23.94
C ASN A 372 -34.58 -10.70 -24.43
N GLY A 373 -33.78 -10.05 -23.56
CA GLY A 373 -33.02 -8.85 -23.87
C GLY A 373 -33.80 -7.54 -23.79
N THR A 374 -34.96 -7.51 -23.13
CA THR A 374 -35.76 -6.28 -22.91
C THR A 374 -35.32 -5.49 -21.68
N LEU A 375 -34.50 -6.09 -20.81
CA LEU A 375 -33.85 -5.41 -19.69
C LEU A 375 -32.44 -4.94 -20.10
N ASP A 376 -32.24 -3.63 -20.08
CA ASP A 376 -30.99 -3.00 -20.55
C ASP A 376 -29.90 -3.01 -19.48
N ILE A 377 -30.26 -2.60 -18.25
CA ILE A 377 -29.33 -2.47 -17.12
C ILE A 377 -29.87 -3.22 -15.90
N ILE A 378 -29.09 -4.12 -15.36
CA ILE A 378 -29.34 -4.77 -14.08
C ILE A 378 -28.36 -4.33 -13.01
N ILE A 379 -28.86 -3.95 -11.85
CA ILE A 379 -28.04 -3.59 -10.70
C ILE A 379 -28.29 -4.61 -9.60
N GLY A 380 -27.22 -5.15 -9.01
CA GLY A 380 -27.42 -6.19 -7.99
C GLY A 380 -26.23 -6.44 -7.10
N THR A 381 -26.44 -7.35 -6.16
CA THR A 381 -25.38 -7.89 -5.30
C THR A 381 -24.78 -9.16 -5.94
N HIS A 382 -24.13 -10.01 -5.15
CA HIS A 382 -23.69 -11.34 -5.56
C HIS A 382 -24.83 -12.22 -6.15
N ALA A 383 -26.10 -11.85 -5.98
CA ALA A 383 -27.23 -12.50 -6.63
C ALA A 383 -27.10 -12.53 -8.17
N LEU A 384 -26.40 -11.55 -8.78
CA LEU A 384 -26.12 -11.55 -10.22
C LEU A 384 -25.21 -12.70 -10.68
N LEU A 385 -24.48 -13.33 -9.75
CA LEU A 385 -23.55 -14.42 -10.03
C LEU A 385 -24.24 -15.80 -10.05
N GLU A 386 -25.51 -15.88 -9.59
CA GLU A 386 -26.28 -17.12 -9.57
C GLU A 386 -26.41 -17.70 -10.99
N ASP A 387 -26.30 -19.02 -11.16
CA ASP A 387 -26.35 -19.69 -12.47
C ASP A 387 -27.70 -19.49 -13.18
N LYS A 388 -28.77 -19.23 -12.42
CA LYS A 388 -30.11 -18.93 -12.94
C LYS A 388 -30.21 -17.57 -13.63
N VAL A 389 -29.27 -16.66 -13.36
CA VAL A 389 -29.23 -15.35 -14.01
C VAL A 389 -28.53 -15.49 -15.35
N LYS A 390 -29.29 -15.52 -16.43
CA LYS A 390 -28.79 -15.61 -17.79
C LYS A 390 -29.10 -14.32 -18.54
N PHE A 391 -28.14 -13.88 -19.33
CA PHE A 391 -28.24 -12.71 -20.18
C PHE A 391 -28.39 -13.14 -21.63
N LYS A 392 -29.19 -12.40 -22.41
CA LYS A 392 -29.19 -12.57 -23.84
C LYS A 392 -27.87 -12.14 -24.46
N ASN A 393 -27.36 -10.98 -24.03
CA ASN A 393 -26.16 -10.37 -24.62
C ASN A 393 -25.46 -9.42 -23.64
N LEU A 394 -24.82 -9.95 -22.58
CA LEU A 394 -24.08 -9.14 -21.63
C LEU A 394 -22.78 -8.60 -22.26
N GLY A 395 -22.67 -7.29 -22.47
CA GLY A 395 -21.47 -6.67 -23.05
C GLY A 395 -20.59 -5.91 -22.08
N LEU A 396 -21.17 -5.40 -20.98
CA LEU A 396 -20.41 -4.64 -19.97
C LEU A 396 -20.78 -5.07 -18.55
N ALA A 397 -19.78 -5.39 -17.75
CA ALA A 397 -19.91 -5.67 -16.32
C ALA A 397 -19.16 -4.61 -15.52
N ILE A 398 -19.85 -3.93 -14.62
CA ILE A 398 -19.27 -2.93 -13.71
C ILE A 398 -19.28 -3.51 -12.30
N ILE A 399 -18.14 -3.41 -11.60
CA ILE A 399 -17.96 -3.91 -10.24
C ILE A 399 -17.55 -2.75 -9.36
N ASP A 400 -18.38 -2.39 -8.37
CA ASP A 400 -18.06 -1.34 -7.41
C ASP A 400 -17.42 -1.94 -6.15
N GLU A 401 -16.43 -1.24 -5.57
CA GLU A 401 -15.68 -1.64 -4.38
C GLU A 401 -15.03 -3.04 -4.48
N GLN A 402 -14.19 -3.23 -5.50
CA GLN A 402 -13.54 -4.50 -5.86
C GLN A 402 -12.94 -5.27 -4.68
N HIS A 403 -12.36 -4.58 -3.69
CA HIS A 403 -11.67 -5.22 -2.56
C HIS A 403 -12.58 -6.10 -1.70
N ARG A 404 -13.90 -6.02 -1.89
CA ARG A 404 -14.90 -6.85 -1.22
C ARG A 404 -15.34 -8.08 -2.02
N PHE A 405 -14.82 -8.25 -3.25
CA PHE A 405 -15.13 -9.39 -4.11
C PHE A 405 -13.88 -10.24 -4.38
N GLY A 406 -13.99 -11.55 -4.20
CA GLY A 406 -12.93 -12.50 -4.52
C GLY A 406 -12.69 -12.69 -6.04
N VAL A 407 -11.52 -13.20 -6.40
CA VAL A 407 -11.15 -13.51 -7.81
C VAL A 407 -12.14 -14.48 -8.46
N GLU A 408 -12.58 -15.50 -7.71
CA GLU A 408 -13.57 -16.47 -8.18
C GLU A 408 -14.91 -15.86 -8.57
N GLN A 409 -15.37 -14.86 -7.81
CA GLN A 409 -16.64 -14.19 -8.07
C GLN A 409 -16.58 -13.39 -9.38
N ARG A 410 -15.43 -12.76 -9.67
CA ARG A 410 -15.21 -12.06 -10.95
C ARG A 410 -15.19 -13.02 -12.14
N SER A 411 -14.55 -14.18 -11.97
CA SER A 411 -14.46 -15.19 -13.04
C SER A 411 -15.82 -15.74 -13.44
N LYS A 412 -16.80 -15.78 -12.52
CA LYS A 412 -18.17 -16.20 -12.84
C LYS A 412 -18.90 -15.22 -13.77
N LEU A 413 -18.64 -13.91 -13.66
CA LEU A 413 -19.21 -12.94 -14.61
C LEU A 413 -18.64 -13.13 -16.02
N TRP A 414 -17.36 -13.50 -16.16
CA TRP A 414 -16.76 -13.75 -17.47
C TRP A 414 -17.35 -14.95 -18.20
N LYS A 415 -17.89 -15.91 -17.45
CA LYS A 415 -18.49 -17.15 -17.99
C LYS A 415 -19.99 -17.02 -18.32
N LYS A 416 -20.58 -15.82 -18.13
CA LYS A 416 -22.02 -15.61 -18.41
C LYS A 416 -22.36 -15.58 -19.90
N ASN A 417 -21.37 -15.33 -20.76
CA ASN A 417 -21.49 -15.34 -22.21
C ASN A 417 -20.31 -16.11 -22.85
N ASP A 418 -20.46 -16.53 -24.11
CA ASP A 418 -19.38 -17.18 -24.88
C ASP A 418 -18.19 -16.25 -25.08
N ILE A 419 -18.44 -14.99 -25.41
CA ILE A 419 -17.44 -13.92 -25.41
C ILE A 419 -17.57 -13.14 -24.11
N PRO A 420 -16.48 -13.03 -23.30
CA PRO A 420 -16.53 -12.33 -22.03
C PRO A 420 -16.92 -10.85 -22.19
N PRO A 421 -17.76 -10.29 -21.29
CA PRO A 421 -18.07 -8.88 -21.29
C PRO A 421 -16.84 -8.02 -21.00
N HIS A 422 -16.86 -6.77 -21.42
CA HIS A 422 -15.94 -5.75 -20.92
C HIS A 422 -16.14 -5.59 -19.41
N VAL A 423 -15.06 -5.34 -18.67
CA VAL A 423 -15.09 -5.20 -17.22
C VAL A 423 -14.55 -3.83 -16.82
N LEU A 424 -15.38 -3.07 -16.10
CA LEU A 424 -14.98 -1.83 -15.44
C LEU A 424 -15.08 -2.02 -13.92
N VAL A 425 -13.95 -1.97 -13.26
CA VAL A 425 -13.87 -2.05 -11.81
C VAL A 425 -13.76 -0.66 -11.23
N MET A 426 -14.58 -0.34 -10.22
CA MET A 426 -14.54 0.96 -9.56
C MET A 426 -14.05 0.82 -8.11
N THR A 427 -13.34 1.81 -7.61
CA THR A 427 -13.01 1.92 -6.20
C THR A 427 -13.05 3.38 -5.73
N ALA A 428 -13.61 3.60 -4.53
CA ALA A 428 -13.59 4.88 -3.86
C ALA A 428 -12.41 5.03 -2.89
N THR A 429 -11.63 3.97 -2.68
CA THR A 429 -10.36 4.06 -1.98
C THR A 429 -9.27 4.47 -2.96
N PRO A 430 -8.72 5.67 -2.84
CA PRO A 430 -7.55 6.02 -3.62
C PRO A 430 -6.40 5.07 -3.28
N ILE A 431 -5.85 4.43 -4.29
CA ILE A 431 -4.64 3.62 -4.17
C ILE A 431 -3.55 4.42 -4.84
N PRO A 432 -2.37 4.62 -4.21
CA PRO A 432 -1.27 5.31 -4.86
C PRO A 432 -1.05 4.77 -6.28
N ARG A 433 -0.96 5.66 -7.28
CA ARG A 433 -0.90 5.25 -8.70
C ARG A 433 0.21 4.24 -8.98
N THR A 434 1.35 4.42 -8.33
CA THR A 434 2.51 3.53 -8.45
C THR A 434 2.22 2.13 -7.91
N LEU A 435 1.57 2.07 -6.76
CA LEU A 435 1.16 0.80 -6.16
C LEU A 435 0.11 0.11 -7.02
N ALA A 436 -0.87 0.85 -7.52
CA ALA A 436 -1.89 0.31 -8.41
C ALA A 436 -1.28 -0.30 -9.69
N MET A 437 -0.32 0.38 -10.32
CA MET A 437 0.40 -0.11 -11.50
C MET A 437 1.22 -1.38 -11.24
N SER A 438 1.62 -1.60 -10.00
CA SER A 438 2.43 -2.77 -9.60
C SER A 438 1.59 -3.94 -9.11
N LEU A 439 0.44 -3.67 -8.49
CA LEU A 439 -0.44 -4.71 -7.93
C LEU A 439 -1.47 -5.23 -8.93
N TYR A 440 -2.02 -4.33 -9.72
CA TYR A 440 -3.08 -4.64 -10.68
C TYR A 440 -2.55 -4.62 -12.12
N GLY A 441 -1.44 -5.33 -12.36
CA GLY A 441 -0.77 -5.35 -13.67
C GLY A 441 -1.62 -5.94 -14.80
N ASP A 442 -2.72 -6.62 -14.48
CA ASP A 442 -3.72 -7.14 -15.41
C ASP A 442 -4.85 -6.14 -15.73
N LEU A 443 -4.92 -5.03 -14.99
CA LEU A 443 -5.90 -3.96 -15.21
C LEU A 443 -5.25 -2.74 -15.86
N ASP A 444 -5.93 -2.14 -16.82
CA ASP A 444 -5.63 -0.78 -17.25
C ASP A 444 -6.20 0.20 -16.20
N ILE A 445 -5.49 1.28 -15.90
CA ILE A 445 -5.85 2.17 -14.79
C ILE A 445 -6.27 3.54 -15.34
N SER A 446 -7.44 3.99 -14.91
CA SER A 446 -7.95 5.35 -15.10
C SER A 446 -8.16 6.02 -13.75
N VAL A 447 -7.82 7.29 -13.65
CA VAL A 447 -7.91 8.07 -12.41
C VAL A 447 -8.72 9.33 -12.65
N ILE A 448 -9.73 9.57 -11.78
CA ILE A 448 -10.44 10.84 -11.67
C ILE A 448 -9.82 11.57 -10.48
N ASP A 449 -8.94 12.50 -10.75
CA ASP A 449 -8.19 13.30 -9.77
C ASP A 449 -8.75 14.73 -9.62
N GLU A 450 -9.92 14.99 -10.19
CA GLU A 450 -10.65 16.24 -10.07
C GLU A 450 -12.00 15.98 -9.36
N LEU A 451 -12.41 16.93 -8.51
CA LEU A 451 -13.75 16.94 -7.92
C LEU A 451 -14.71 17.70 -8.84
N PRO A 452 -16.00 17.32 -8.90
CA PRO A 452 -17.01 18.06 -9.63
C PRO A 452 -17.11 19.52 -9.18
N PRO A 453 -17.39 20.47 -10.11
CA PRO A 453 -17.53 21.87 -9.79
C PRO A 453 -18.66 22.10 -8.76
N GLY A 454 -18.49 23.12 -7.91
CA GLY A 454 -19.47 23.47 -6.86
C GLY A 454 -19.33 22.73 -5.54
N ARG A 455 -18.52 21.71 -5.43
CA ARG A 455 -18.26 20.99 -4.18
C ARG A 455 -17.29 21.79 -3.31
N LYS A 456 -17.72 22.10 -2.06
CA LYS A 456 -16.87 22.78 -1.07
C LYS A 456 -15.92 21.79 -0.40
N PRO A 457 -14.64 22.14 -0.17
CA PRO A 457 -13.73 21.32 0.61
C PRO A 457 -14.28 21.10 2.03
N ILE A 458 -14.12 19.88 2.55
CA ILE A 458 -14.51 19.56 3.93
C ILE A 458 -13.49 20.17 4.88
N GLN A 459 -13.93 21.01 5.81
CA GLN A 459 -13.06 21.55 6.85
C GLN A 459 -12.78 20.47 7.90
N THR A 460 -11.55 19.98 7.90
CA THR A 460 -11.11 18.96 8.86
C THR A 460 -10.35 19.62 9.99
N VAL A 461 -10.74 19.32 11.25
CA VAL A 461 -10.06 19.84 12.45
C VAL A 461 -9.76 18.72 13.43
N HIS A 462 -8.60 18.80 14.08
CA HIS A 462 -8.22 17.90 15.16
C HIS A 462 -8.50 18.58 16.52
N ARG A 463 -9.10 17.85 17.46
CA ARG A 463 -9.42 18.31 18.82
C ARG A 463 -9.10 17.21 19.83
N PHE A 464 -8.59 17.64 20.99
CA PHE A 464 -8.42 16.74 22.13
C PHE A 464 -9.71 16.64 22.94
N ASP A 465 -9.87 15.56 23.69
CA ASP A 465 -11.03 15.33 24.57
C ASP A 465 -11.34 16.49 25.53
N SER A 466 -10.33 17.24 25.94
CA SER A 466 -10.51 18.47 26.73
C SER A 466 -11.35 19.54 26.07
N ASN A 467 -11.48 19.51 24.75
CA ASN A 467 -12.30 20.46 23.97
C ASN A 467 -13.74 19.97 23.72
N ARG A 468 -14.16 18.85 24.29
CA ARG A 468 -15.45 18.18 24.04
C ARG A 468 -16.65 19.14 24.21
N LEU A 469 -16.67 19.95 25.24
CA LEU A 469 -17.76 20.91 25.46
C LEU A 469 -17.90 21.94 24.34
N LYS A 470 -16.78 22.39 23.76
CA LYS A 470 -16.79 23.29 22.58
C LYS A 470 -17.34 22.60 21.35
N VAL A 471 -16.99 21.32 21.16
CA VAL A 471 -17.52 20.51 20.06
C VAL A 471 -19.02 20.29 20.24
N TRP A 472 -19.49 19.99 21.45
CA TRP A 472 -20.94 19.84 21.75
C TRP A 472 -21.72 21.14 21.49
N LYS A 473 -21.14 22.29 21.83
CA LYS A 473 -21.75 23.59 21.49
C LYS A 473 -21.88 23.73 19.96
N PHE A 474 -20.81 23.48 19.23
CA PHE A 474 -20.82 23.54 17.76
C PHE A 474 -21.86 22.62 17.14
N ILE A 475 -22.02 21.37 17.65
CA ILE A 475 -23.06 20.45 17.21
C ILE A 475 -24.45 21.03 17.42
N ARG A 476 -24.72 21.66 18.59
CA ARG A 476 -26.03 22.27 18.87
C ARG A 476 -26.33 23.41 17.90
N ASP A 477 -25.33 24.20 17.57
CA ASP A 477 -25.44 25.29 16.61
C ASP A 477 -25.75 24.76 15.19
N GLU A 478 -25.08 23.69 14.76
CA GLU A 478 -25.33 23.05 13.45
C GLU A 478 -26.70 22.38 13.37
N ILE A 479 -27.15 21.71 14.45
CA ILE A 479 -28.52 21.13 14.51
C ILE A 479 -29.57 22.23 14.47
N ALA A 480 -29.33 23.37 15.12
CA ALA A 480 -30.24 24.53 15.07
C ALA A 480 -30.40 25.11 13.66
N LEU A 481 -29.37 24.94 12.80
CA LEU A 481 -29.43 25.25 11.36
C LEU A 481 -30.15 24.15 10.54
N GLY A 482 -30.71 23.11 11.17
CA GLY A 482 -31.37 22.00 10.52
C GLY A 482 -30.47 20.91 9.97
N ARG A 483 -29.18 20.93 10.30
CA ARG A 483 -28.18 19.96 9.79
C ARG A 483 -28.12 18.69 10.64
N GLN A 484 -27.65 17.62 10.03
CA GLN A 484 -27.51 16.31 10.66
C GLN A 484 -26.05 15.97 10.90
N ILE A 485 -25.80 15.17 11.95
CA ILE A 485 -24.47 14.90 12.51
C ILE A 485 -24.21 13.39 12.53
N TYR A 486 -23.05 12.96 12.06
CA TYR A 486 -22.51 11.63 12.30
C TYR A 486 -21.51 11.66 13.47
N ILE A 487 -21.61 10.69 14.38
CA ILE A 487 -20.63 10.44 15.44
C ILE A 487 -20.20 8.97 15.34
N VAL A 488 -18.92 8.74 15.04
CA VAL A 488 -18.39 7.40 14.75
C VAL A 488 -17.38 6.98 15.80
N TYR A 489 -17.60 5.78 16.37
CA TYR A 489 -16.70 5.12 17.30
C TYR A 489 -15.87 4.02 16.62
N PRO A 490 -14.60 3.81 17.02
CA PRO A 490 -13.77 2.74 16.47
C PRO A 490 -14.27 1.35 16.88
N LEU A 491 -14.01 0.35 16.02
CA LEU A 491 -14.10 -1.07 16.39
C LEU A 491 -12.74 -1.51 16.98
N ILE A 492 -12.77 -2.19 18.12
CA ILE A 492 -11.58 -2.78 18.73
C ILE A 492 -11.51 -4.24 18.25
N GLN A 493 -10.55 -4.58 17.40
CA GLN A 493 -10.44 -5.90 16.76
C GLN A 493 -10.32 -7.08 17.73
N GLU A 494 -10.00 -6.84 19.00
CA GLU A 494 -9.74 -7.91 19.99
C GLU A 494 -10.98 -8.40 20.75
N SER A 495 -12.10 -7.69 20.71
CA SER A 495 -13.33 -8.10 21.43
C SER A 495 -14.59 -7.39 20.96
N GLU A 496 -15.41 -8.08 20.17
CA GLU A 496 -16.75 -7.60 19.75
C GLU A 496 -17.66 -7.19 20.93
N LYS A 497 -17.39 -7.70 22.14
CA LYS A 497 -18.14 -7.34 23.36
C LYS A 497 -17.72 -5.97 23.89
N MET A 498 -16.42 -5.64 23.82
CA MET A 498 -15.89 -4.34 24.24
C MET A 498 -16.33 -3.23 23.27
N ASP A 499 -16.27 -3.47 21.96
CA ASP A 499 -16.73 -2.53 20.94
C ASP A 499 -18.19 -2.09 21.13
N PHE A 500 -19.04 -3.06 21.45
CA PHE A 500 -20.45 -2.79 21.71
C PHE A 500 -20.62 -1.98 23.01
N LYS A 501 -19.83 -2.27 24.05
CA LYS A 501 -19.87 -1.53 25.31
C LYS A 501 -19.41 -0.09 25.11
N ASP A 502 -18.28 0.14 24.43
CA ASP A 502 -17.74 1.49 24.17
C ASP A 502 -18.73 2.33 23.34
N LEU A 503 -19.40 1.73 22.36
CA LEU A 503 -20.47 2.38 21.61
C LEU A 503 -21.66 2.74 22.48
N MET A 504 -22.11 1.83 23.35
CA MET A 504 -23.27 2.05 24.22
C MET A 504 -22.97 3.09 25.31
N ASP A 505 -21.79 3.05 25.91
CA ASP A 505 -21.33 4.06 26.87
C ASP A 505 -21.24 5.45 26.20
N GLY A 506 -20.76 5.48 24.95
CA GLY A 506 -20.75 6.70 24.11
C GLY A 506 -22.16 7.19 23.78
N TYR A 507 -23.07 6.29 23.39
CA TYR A 507 -24.47 6.62 23.12
C TYR A 507 -25.19 7.17 24.36
N GLU A 508 -25.01 6.56 25.53
CA GLU A 508 -25.58 7.05 26.78
C GLU A 508 -25.02 8.43 27.15
N SER A 509 -23.72 8.66 26.95
CA SER A 509 -23.10 9.98 27.18
C SER A 509 -23.70 11.03 26.25
N ILE A 510 -23.82 10.75 24.98
CA ILE A 510 -24.41 11.67 24.00
C ILE A 510 -25.89 11.92 24.30
N SER A 511 -26.65 10.89 24.71
CA SER A 511 -28.07 11.03 25.03
C SER A 511 -28.31 11.92 26.26
N ARG A 512 -27.37 11.97 27.19
CA ARG A 512 -27.40 12.91 28.35
C ARG A 512 -27.16 14.36 27.90
N ASP A 513 -26.21 14.56 26.97
CA ASP A 513 -25.86 15.90 26.45
C ASP A 513 -26.90 16.43 25.44
N PHE A 514 -27.61 15.53 24.74
CA PHE A 514 -28.62 15.81 23.73
C PHE A 514 -29.95 15.09 24.06
N PRO A 515 -30.68 15.56 25.11
CA PRO A 515 -31.88 14.88 25.59
C PRO A 515 -33.11 15.05 24.69
N LEU A 516 -33.97 14.03 24.67
CA LEU A 516 -35.32 14.13 24.11
C LEU A 516 -36.15 15.12 24.91
N PRO A 517 -37.17 15.77 24.30
CA PRO A 517 -37.61 15.64 22.90
C PRO A 517 -36.83 16.58 21.95
N LYS A 518 -35.91 17.40 22.45
CA LYS A 518 -35.25 18.44 21.67
C LYS A 518 -34.32 17.84 20.60
N TYR A 519 -33.67 16.74 20.90
CA TYR A 519 -32.75 16.05 20.01
C TYR A 519 -33.14 14.59 19.88
N SER A 520 -33.14 14.06 18.67
CA SER A 520 -33.39 12.65 18.37
C SER A 520 -32.15 11.98 17.82
N ILE A 521 -31.80 10.81 18.37
CA ILE A 521 -30.56 10.09 18.07
C ILE A 521 -30.90 8.72 17.50
N SER A 522 -30.29 8.36 16.38
CA SER A 522 -30.27 7.01 15.82
C SER A 522 -28.96 6.31 16.18
N ILE A 523 -29.00 4.99 16.36
CA ILE A 523 -27.82 4.17 16.60
C ILE A 523 -27.66 3.11 15.50
N LEU A 524 -26.42 2.87 15.08
CA LEU A 524 -26.12 1.90 14.03
C LEU A 524 -24.86 1.10 14.35
N HIS A 525 -24.96 -0.23 14.45
CA HIS A 525 -23.82 -1.09 14.74
C HIS A 525 -23.91 -2.46 14.07
N GLY A 526 -22.77 -3.19 14.03
CA GLY A 526 -22.65 -4.47 13.33
C GLY A 526 -23.64 -5.55 13.76
N LYS A 527 -23.99 -5.59 15.05
CA LYS A 527 -24.86 -6.64 15.65
C LYS A 527 -26.36 -6.46 15.40
N MET A 528 -26.79 -5.32 14.84
CA MET A 528 -28.19 -5.10 14.51
C MET A 528 -28.63 -6.01 13.36
N LYS A 529 -29.89 -6.45 13.39
CA LYS A 529 -30.49 -7.16 12.26
C LYS A 529 -30.59 -6.23 11.05
N PRO A 530 -30.49 -6.75 9.82
CA PRO A 530 -30.55 -5.92 8.60
C PRO A 530 -31.76 -4.99 8.57
N ALA A 531 -32.95 -5.49 8.92
CA ALA A 531 -34.17 -4.69 8.94
C ALA A 531 -34.12 -3.52 9.92
N ASP A 532 -33.49 -3.71 11.09
CA ASP A 532 -33.33 -2.64 12.10
C ASP A 532 -32.33 -1.58 11.62
N LYS A 533 -31.23 -2.03 10.96
CA LYS A 533 -30.26 -1.13 10.33
C LYS A 533 -30.93 -0.24 9.27
N ASP A 534 -31.72 -0.84 8.39
CA ASP A 534 -32.42 -0.15 7.34
C ASP A 534 -33.45 0.84 7.91
N ALA A 535 -34.16 0.47 8.97
CA ALA A 535 -35.12 1.33 9.66
C ALA A 535 -34.44 2.57 10.29
N GLU A 536 -33.31 2.40 11.01
CA GLU A 536 -32.58 3.52 11.62
C GLU A 536 -31.93 4.42 10.56
N MET A 537 -31.36 3.83 9.50
CA MET A 537 -30.83 4.59 8.38
C MET A 537 -31.92 5.41 7.67
N LYS A 538 -33.11 4.84 7.48
CA LYS A 538 -34.25 5.52 6.87
C LYS A 538 -34.73 6.69 7.74
N ARG A 539 -34.84 6.50 9.05
CA ARG A 539 -35.19 7.57 10.00
C ARG A 539 -34.21 8.74 9.92
N PHE A 540 -32.93 8.46 9.84
CA PHE A 540 -31.90 9.49 9.70
C PHE A 540 -31.95 10.15 8.30
N ALA A 541 -32.12 9.38 7.22
CA ALA A 541 -32.21 9.91 5.86
C ALA A 541 -33.46 10.83 5.66
N GLU A 542 -34.59 10.51 6.33
CA GLU A 542 -35.81 11.30 6.33
C GLU A 542 -35.75 12.53 7.27
N GLY A 543 -34.62 12.78 7.93
CA GLY A 543 -34.43 13.92 8.86
C GLY A 543 -35.20 13.77 10.18
N LYS A 544 -35.73 12.57 10.50
CA LYS A 544 -36.44 12.29 11.77
C LYS A 544 -35.51 12.23 12.98
N THR A 545 -34.21 12.10 12.75
CA THR A 545 -33.18 12.11 13.79
C THR A 545 -32.07 13.09 13.43
N ASN A 546 -31.55 13.78 14.43
CA ASN A 546 -30.52 14.82 14.30
C ASN A 546 -29.11 14.22 14.28
N ILE A 547 -28.90 13.19 15.07
CA ILE A 547 -27.58 12.59 15.31
C ILE A 547 -27.65 11.09 14.97
N MET A 548 -26.70 10.60 14.22
CA MET A 548 -26.45 9.19 14.01
C MET A 548 -25.17 8.77 14.76
N VAL A 549 -25.30 7.95 15.77
CA VAL A 549 -24.18 7.35 16.48
C VAL A 549 -23.90 5.96 15.90
N ALA A 550 -22.70 5.71 15.46
CA ALA A 550 -22.40 4.45 14.79
C ALA A 550 -20.96 3.95 15.00
N THR A 551 -20.75 2.67 14.76
CA THR A 551 -19.43 2.10 14.51
C THR A 551 -19.03 2.27 13.03
N THR A 552 -17.89 1.72 12.61
CA THR A 552 -17.36 1.77 11.22
C THR A 552 -18.31 1.23 10.14
N VAL A 553 -19.46 0.68 10.51
CA VAL A 553 -20.49 0.19 9.56
C VAL A 553 -20.97 1.28 8.58
N ILE A 554 -20.81 2.56 8.93
CA ILE A 554 -21.10 3.72 8.04
C ILE A 554 -20.11 3.83 6.86
N GLU A 555 -19.01 3.09 6.84
CA GLU A 555 -18.08 3.09 5.69
C GLU A 555 -18.80 2.74 4.37
N VAL A 556 -19.97 2.10 4.44
CA VAL A 556 -20.69 1.60 3.26
C VAL A 556 -21.89 2.46 2.90
N GLY A 557 -21.72 3.35 1.95
CA GLY A 557 -22.66 3.61 0.87
C GLY A 557 -23.82 4.56 1.07
N VAL A 558 -24.15 5.14 2.24
CA VAL A 558 -25.35 5.98 2.33
C VAL A 558 -25.05 7.45 2.05
N ASN A 559 -25.77 8.01 1.08
CA ASN A 559 -25.71 9.43 0.74
C ASN A 559 -26.82 10.20 1.45
N ILE A 560 -26.47 11.04 2.41
CA ILE A 560 -27.40 11.93 3.10
C ILE A 560 -26.90 13.37 2.92
N PRO A 561 -27.47 14.12 1.97
CA PRO A 561 -26.99 15.48 1.63
C PRO A 561 -27.02 16.45 2.82
N ASN A 562 -27.98 16.28 3.73
CA ASN A 562 -28.17 17.11 4.91
C ASN A 562 -27.18 16.84 6.05
N ALA A 563 -26.47 15.69 6.01
CA ALA A 563 -25.43 15.36 7.00
C ALA A 563 -24.14 16.12 6.67
N SER A 564 -23.90 17.22 7.36
CA SER A 564 -22.78 18.14 7.13
C SER A 564 -21.64 18.03 8.14
N VAL A 565 -21.83 17.33 9.25
CA VAL A 565 -20.80 17.18 10.30
C VAL A 565 -20.50 15.70 10.56
N MET A 566 -19.22 15.36 10.50
CA MET A 566 -18.68 14.06 10.87
C MET A 566 -17.77 14.22 12.09
N ILE A 567 -18.06 13.51 13.17
CA ILE A 567 -17.21 13.43 14.36
C ILE A 567 -16.67 12.01 14.43
N ILE A 568 -15.36 11.89 14.56
CA ILE A 568 -14.69 10.60 14.70
C ILE A 568 -14.05 10.56 16.08
N GLU A 569 -14.62 9.73 16.96
CA GLU A 569 -14.14 9.51 18.31
C GLU A 569 -12.92 8.58 18.31
N SER A 570 -11.95 8.86 19.18
CA SER A 570 -10.68 8.12 19.25
C SER A 570 -10.03 7.93 17.85
N ALA A 571 -9.94 9.04 17.10
CA ALA A 571 -9.49 9.04 15.71
C ALA A 571 -8.08 8.44 15.53
N GLU A 572 -7.24 8.45 16.59
CA GLU A 572 -5.92 7.82 16.61
C GLU A 572 -5.94 6.30 16.40
N ARG A 573 -7.11 5.66 16.59
CA ARG A 573 -7.27 4.21 16.40
C ARG A 573 -7.62 3.82 14.96
N PHE A 574 -7.97 4.78 14.12
CA PHE A 574 -8.31 4.55 12.72
C PHE A 574 -7.08 4.64 11.80
N GLY A 575 -7.09 3.88 10.73
CA GLY A 575 -6.18 4.07 9.61
C GLY A 575 -6.55 5.29 8.77
N LEU A 576 -5.57 5.88 8.07
CA LEU A 576 -5.80 7.05 7.22
C LEU A 576 -6.87 6.82 6.16
N SER A 577 -6.84 5.66 5.49
CA SER A 577 -7.84 5.31 4.48
C SER A 577 -9.26 5.26 5.06
N GLN A 578 -9.43 4.75 6.30
CA GLN A 578 -10.72 4.73 6.98
C GLN A 578 -11.19 6.13 7.36
N LEU A 579 -10.30 6.94 7.94
CA LEU A 579 -10.60 8.34 8.26
C LEU A 579 -11.06 9.13 7.01
N HIS A 580 -10.38 8.92 5.89
CA HIS A 580 -10.73 9.54 4.62
C HIS A 580 -12.09 9.09 4.09
N GLN A 581 -12.39 7.79 4.16
CA GLN A 581 -13.71 7.25 3.77
C GLN A 581 -14.83 7.81 4.64
N LEU A 582 -14.63 7.88 5.97
CA LEU A 582 -15.58 8.47 6.89
C LEU A 582 -15.79 9.96 6.62
N ARG A 583 -14.71 10.73 6.43
CA ARG A 583 -14.79 12.13 6.02
C ARG A 583 -15.61 12.31 4.75
N GLY A 584 -15.44 11.45 3.77
CA GLY A 584 -16.20 11.48 2.50
C GLY A 584 -17.71 11.19 2.61
N ARG A 585 -18.21 10.82 3.81
CA ARG A 585 -19.66 10.65 4.05
C ARG A 585 -20.39 11.96 4.24
N VAL A 586 -19.69 13.04 4.51
CA VAL A 586 -20.22 14.41 4.51
C VAL A 586 -19.71 15.20 3.30
N GLY A 587 -20.16 16.43 3.10
CA GLY A 587 -19.73 17.25 1.96
C GLY A 587 -20.41 16.89 0.63
N ARG A 588 -21.61 16.36 0.68
CA ARG A 588 -22.40 15.99 -0.50
C ARG A 588 -23.55 16.98 -0.79
N GLY A 589 -23.81 17.90 0.12
CA GLY A 589 -24.73 19.02 -0.06
C GLY A 589 -24.00 20.30 -0.52
N ALA A 590 -24.78 21.37 -0.75
CA ALA A 590 -24.27 22.68 -1.12
C ALA A 590 -23.62 23.45 0.05
N ASP A 591 -23.90 23.01 1.29
CA ASP A 591 -23.41 23.65 2.51
C ASP A 591 -21.98 23.26 2.88
N GLN A 592 -21.33 24.11 3.69
CA GLN A 592 -20.04 23.82 4.25
C GLN A 592 -20.15 22.59 5.16
N SER A 593 -19.23 21.64 5.00
CA SER A 593 -19.18 20.43 5.82
C SER A 593 -17.91 20.35 6.64
N TYR A 594 -18.00 19.68 7.77
CA TYR A 594 -16.96 19.63 8.78
C TYR A 594 -16.63 18.17 9.17
N CYS A 595 -15.35 17.89 9.39
CA CYS A 595 -14.87 16.64 9.96
C CYS A 595 -14.04 16.94 11.21
N ILE A 596 -14.49 16.46 12.37
CA ILE A 596 -13.84 16.69 13.65
C ILE A 596 -13.22 15.39 14.13
N LEU A 597 -11.89 15.37 14.24
CA LEU A 597 -11.12 14.23 14.73
C LEU A 597 -10.89 14.40 16.22
N MET A 598 -11.54 13.58 17.04
CA MET A 598 -11.39 13.61 18.51
C MET A 598 -10.32 12.59 18.91
N THR A 599 -9.38 13.00 19.76
CA THR A 599 -8.30 12.10 20.24
C THR A 599 -7.99 12.32 21.71
N SER A 600 -7.37 11.31 22.32
CA SER A 600 -6.70 11.45 23.61
C SER A 600 -5.50 12.40 23.52
N TYR A 601 -5.03 12.89 24.67
CA TYR A 601 -3.88 13.82 24.73
C TYR A 601 -2.55 13.15 24.33
N LYS A 602 -2.38 11.85 24.65
CA LYS A 602 -1.16 11.08 24.35
C LYS A 602 -1.27 10.43 22.99
N LEU A 603 -0.59 10.98 21.99
CA LEU A 603 -0.51 10.44 20.64
C LEU A 603 0.89 9.88 20.36
N SER A 604 0.95 8.73 19.68
CA SER A 604 2.19 8.23 19.08
C SER A 604 2.65 9.15 17.92
N SER A 605 3.92 9.05 17.51
CA SER A 605 4.45 9.77 16.34
C SER A 605 3.58 9.55 15.09
N ASP A 606 3.22 8.31 14.82
CA ASP A 606 2.44 7.93 13.64
C ASP A 606 1.00 8.45 13.72
N SER A 607 0.40 8.46 14.92
CA SER A 607 -0.93 9.05 15.12
C SER A 607 -0.93 10.57 14.90
N LYS A 608 0.13 11.26 15.31
CA LYS A 608 0.29 12.70 15.01
C LYS A 608 0.36 12.97 13.52
N ILE A 609 1.21 12.22 12.80
CA ILE A 609 1.33 12.34 11.33
C ILE A 609 -0.03 12.07 10.66
N ARG A 610 -0.78 11.06 11.11
CA ARG A 610 -2.12 10.78 10.58
C ARG A 610 -3.09 11.94 10.78
N MET A 611 -3.15 12.52 11.97
CA MET A 611 -4.02 13.67 12.26
C MET A 611 -3.62 14.90 11.46
N GLU A 612 -2.33 15.21 11.40
CA GLU A 612 -1.78 16.33 10.61
C GLU A 612 -2.10 16.15 9.12
N THR A 613 -1.93 14.96 8.57
CA THR A 613 -2.27 14.66 7.17
C THR A 613 -3.74 14.89 6.89
N MET A 614 -4.63 14.38 7.74
CA MET A 614 -6.09 14.56 7.56
C MET A 614 -6.53 16.01 7.62
N VAL A 615 -5.83 16.85 8.40
CA VAL A 615 -6.12 18.30 8.53
C VAL A 615 -5.53 19.09 7.35
N SER A 616 -4.34 18.71 6.84
CA SER A 616 -3.61 19.48 5.83
C SER A 616 -4.14 19.27 4.41
N THR A 617 -4.71 18.12 4.08
CA THR A 617 -5.16 17.82 2.72
C THR A 617 -6.53 17.15 2.67
N ASN A 618 -7.28 17.46 1.60
CA ASN A 618 -8.50 16.76 1.22
C ASN A 618 -8.26 15.74 0.09
N ASP A 619 -7.07 15.71 -0.51
CA ASP A 619 -6.74 14.79 -1.59
C ASP A 619 -6.55 13.36 -1.06
N GLY A 620 -7.43 12.46 -1.49
CA GLY A 620 -7.39 11.06 -1.09
C GLY A 620 -6.14 10.32 -1.58
N PHE A 621 -5.52 10.75 -2.69
CA PHE A 621 -4.29 10.14 -3.20
C PHE A 621 -3.09 10.52 -2.34
N GLU A 622 -2.98 11.79 -1.90
CA GLU A 622 -1.96 12.22 -0.94
C GLU A 622 -2.08 11.47 0.39
N ILE A 623 -3.33 11.34 0.89
CA ILE A 623 -3.62 10.57 2.12
C ILE A 623 -3.19 9.11 1.97
N ALA A 624 -3.50 8.49 0.84
CA ALA A 624 -3.11 7.12 0.56
C ALA A 624 -1.58 6.95 0.44
N GLU A 625 -0.87 7.93 -0.10
CA GLU A 625 0.61 7.92 -0.13
C GLU A 625 1.22 7.99 1.28
N VAL A 626 0.65 8.81 2.19
CA VAL A 626 1.10 8.87 3.58
C VAL A 626 0.73 7.58 4.35
N ASP A 627 -0.48 7.03 4.13
CA ASP A 627 -0.90 5.75 4.73
C ASP A 627 0.07 4.61 4.34
N LEU A 628 0.45 4.57 3.06
CA LEU A 628 1.44 3.62 2.54
C LEU A 628 2.83 3.80 3.18
N LYS A 629 3.27 5.04 3.40
CA LYS A 629 4.55 5.32 4.06
C LYS A 629 4.57 4.88 5.52
N LEU A 630 3.46 5.06 6.25
CA LEU A 630 3.35 4.70 7.67
C LEU A 630 3.25 3.19 7.89
N ARG A 631 2.47 2.49 7.08
CA ARG A 631 2.25 1.03 7.22
C ARG A 631 3.32 0.18 6.55
N GLY A 632 3.98 0.73 5.54
CA GLY A 632 4.81 -0.05 4.63
C GLY A 632 3.98 -0.88 3.61
N PRO A 633 4.62 -1.37 2.54
CA PRO A 633 3.93 -2.09 1.46
C PRO A 633 3.36 -3.46 1.89
N GLY A 634 3.89 -4.08 2.97
CA GLY A 634 3.49 -5.41 3.43
C GLY A 634 2.12 -5.48 4.08
N ASP A 635 1.73 -4.47 4.86
CA ASP A 635 0.48 -4.47 5.64
C ASP A 635 -0.76 -4.11 4.80
N LEU A 636 -0.59 -3.34 3.71
CA LEU A 636 -1.69 -2.99 2.81
C LEU A 636 -2.22 -4.17 1.99
N MET A 637 -1.41 -5.20 1.83
CA MET A 637 -1.72 -6.34 0.96
C MET A 637 -2.48 -7.46 1.65
N GLY A 638 -2.68 -7.41 2.98
CA GLY A 638 -3.38 -8.44 3.76
C GLY A 638 -2.81 -9.85 3.54
N LYS A 639 -2.83 -10.70 4.54
CA LYS A 639 -2.31 -12.09 4.48
C LYS A 639 -2.99 -13.00 3.41
N GLN A 640 -4.01 -12.51 2.70
CA GLN A 640 -4.83 -13.33 1.78
C GLN A 640 -4.73 -12.96 0.30
N GLN A 641 -4.08 -11.84 -0.08
CA GLN A 641 -3.79 -11.56 -1.49
C GLN A 641 -2.33 -11.92 -1.77
N SER A 642 -2.09 -13.19 -2.00
CA SER A 642 -0.79 -13.83 -2.21
C SER A 642 -0.14 -13.54 -3.58
N GLY A 643 -0.15 -12.26 -3.99
CA GLY A 643 0.55 -11.78 -5.18
C GLY A 643 1.62 -10.74 -4.86
N VAL A 644 2.11 -10.71 -3.61
CA VAL A 644 3.12 -9.73 -3.17
C VAL A 644 4.37 -9.86 -4.02
N LEU A 645 4.72 -8.78 -4.71
CA LEU A 645 6.01 -8.64 -5.37
C LEU A 645 7.11 -8.75 -4.30
N ASN A 646 7.82 -9.85 -4.30
CA ASN A 646 8.91 -10.08 -3.35
C ASN A 646 10.14 -9.27 -3.82
N LEU A 647 10.15 -7.98 -3.47
CA LEU A 647 11.23 -7.06 -3.81
C LEU A 647 12.42 -7.33 -2.89
N GLN A 648 13.62 -7.35 -3.48
CA GLN A 648 14.86 -7.61 -2.77
C GLN A 648 15.57 -6.32 -2.34
N ILE A 649 15.51 -5.27 -3.17
CA ILE A 649 16.23 -4.02 -2.90
C ILE A 649 15.33 -2.78 -3.11
N ALA A 650 14.38 -2.83 -4.03
CA ALA A 650 13.49 -1.70 -4.30
C ALA A 650 12.35 -1.63 -3.27
N ASP A 651 11.89 -0.41 -3.03
CA ASP A 651 10.73 -0.10 -2.19
C ASP A 651 9.71 0.68 -3.03
N LEU A 652 8.49 0.14 -3.17
CA LEU A 652 7.45 0.75 -4.02
C LEU A 652 7.03 2.16 -3.58
N VAL A 653 7.27 2.49 -2.32
CA VAL A 653 6.93 3.81 -1.74
C VAL A 653 8.05 4.80 -1.95
N ARG A 654 9.28 4.39 -1.58
CA ARG A 654 10.46 5.26 -1.60
C ARG A 654 11.02 5.45 -3.01
N ASP A 655 10.87 4.43 -3.85
CA ASP A 655 11.48 4.38 -5.19
C ASP A 655 10.44 4.66 -6.31
N LYS A 656 9.41 5.47 -6.03
CA LYS A 656 8.32 5.83 -6.94
C LYS A 656 8.83 6.34 -8.29
N ASP A 657 9.82 7.23 -8.28
CA ASP A 657 10.35 7.83 -9.50
C ASP A 657 11.11 6.78 -10.33
N ILE A 658 11.84 5.88 -9.68
CA ILE A 658 12.54 4.77 -10.34
C ILE A 658 11.52 3.81 -10.97
N LEU A 659 10.40 3.54 -10.27
CA LEU A 659 9.33 2.68 -10.78
C LEU A 659 8.68 3.28 -12.05
N LEU A 660 8.36 4.58 -12.03
CA LEU A 660 7.79 5.26 -13.20
C LEU A 660 8.75 5.26 -14.38
N LEU A 661 10.02 5.53 -14.10
CA LEU A 661 11.08 5.46 -15.10
C LEU A 661 11.18 4.06 -15.71
N ALA A 662 11.27 3.03 -14.88
CA ALA A 662 11.34 1.63 -15.29
C ALA A 662 10.13 1.22 -16.14
N ARG A 663 8.92 1.65 -15.75
CA ARG A 663 7.70 1.40 -16.52
C ARG A 663 7.72 2.05 -17.89
N ASN A 664 8.14 3.31 -17.98
CA ASN A 664 8.21 4.04 -19.24
C ASN A 664 9.16 3.35 -20.24
N TYR A 665 10.33 2.91 -19.76
CA TYR A 665 11.27 2.17 -20.59
C TYR A 665 10.76 0.78 -20.98
N ALA A 666 10.08 0.08 -20.11
CA ALA A 666 9.45 -1.21 -20.41
C ALA A 666 8.35 -1.06 -21.49
N ILE A 667 7.54 -0.01 -21.42
CA ILE A 667 6.54 0.30 -22.46
C ILE A 667 7.20 0.64 -23.79
N LYS A 668 8.24 1.50 -23.77
CA LYS A 668 8.99 1.89 -24.98
C LYS A 668 9.57 0.65 -25.67
N LEU A 669 10.24 -0.21 -24.89
CA LEU A 669 10.83 -1.44 -25.39
C LEU A 669 9.79 -2.37 -26.03
N LEU A 670 8.68 -2.65 -25.34
CA LEU A 670 7.64 -3.56 -25.84
C LEU A 670 6.87 -2.99 -27.05
N LYS A 671 6.84 -1.66 -27.23
CA LYS A 671 6.31 -1.04 -28.45
C LYS A 671 7.23 -1.23 -29.64
N GLU A 672 8.54 -1.20 -29.41
CA GLU A 672 9.58 -1.31 -30.46
C GLU A 672 9.89 -2.80 -30.79
N ASP A 673 9.83 -3.68 -29.82
CA ASP A 673 10.14 -5.11 -29.94
C ASP A 673 9.34 -5.92 -28.90
N ALA A 674 8.09 -6.22 -29.23
CA ALA A 674 7.16 -6.92 -28.33
C ALA A 674 7.63 -8.33 -27.91
N THR A 675 8.43 -9.00 -28.76
CA THR A 675 8.95 -10.36 -28.55
C THR A 675 10.39 -10.38 -28.04
N MET A 676 11.02 -9.21 -27.95
CA MET A 676 12.43 -9.05 -27.56
C MET A 676 13.39 -9.88 -28.40
N GLU A 677 13.18 -9.91 -29.71
CA GLU A 677 13.97 -10.70 -30.66
C GLU A 677 15.15 -9.97 -31.30
N LYS A 678 15.21 -8.66 -31.17
CA LYS A 678 16.35 -7.86 -31.64
C LYS A 678 17.65 -8.34 -30.96
N PRO A 679 18.79 -8.32 -31.69
CA PRO A 679 20.08 -8.77 -31.14
C PRO A 679 20.47 -8.10 -29.82
N GLU A 680 20.20 -6.80 -29.69
CA GLU A 680 20.48 -5.99 -28.50
C GLU A 680 19.63 -6.40 -27.26
N HIS A 681 18.49 -7.08 -27.46
CA HIS A 681 17.59 -7.51 -26.41
C HIS A 681 17.78 -8.98 -25.99
N GLN A 682 18.62 -9.75 -26.69
CA GLN A 682 18.77 -11.20 -26.47
C GLN A 682 19.18 -11.55 -25.04
N THR A 683 20.16 -10.85 -24.47
CA THR A 683 20.63 -11.09 -23.11
C THR A 683 19.51 -10.85 -22.09
N MET A 684 18.79 -9.76 -22.24
CA MET A 684 17.66 -9.38 -21.41
C MET A 684 16.51 -10.40 -21.54
N ARG A 685 16.22 -10.87 -22.77
CA ARG A 685 15.19 -11.89 -23.04
C ARG A 685 15.46 -13.20 -22.29
N VAL A 686 16.70 -13.66 -22.27
CA VAL A 686 17.09 -14.86 -21.53
C VAL A 686 16.76 -14.69 -20.03
N VAL A 687 17.19 -13.58 -19.45
CA VAL A 687 16.91 -13.27 -18.04
C VAL A 687 15.41 -13.17 -17.77
N PHE A 688 14.67 -12.50 -18.65
CA PHE A 688 13.22 -12.36 -18.55
C PHE A 688 12.50 -13.71 -18.56
N ILE A 689 12.88 -14.62 -19.45
CA ILE A 689 12.32 -15.97 -19.54
C ILE A 689 12.65 -16.79 -18.29
N GLU A 690 13.88 -16.72 -17.78
CA GLU A 690 14.28 -17.42 -16.56
C GLU A 690 13.52 -16.91 -15.33
N MET A 691 13.38 -15.59 -15.18
CA MET A 691 12.61 -14.97 -14.11
C MET A 691 11.13 -15.37 -14.17
N THR A 692 10.56 -15.44 -15.38
CA THR A 692 9.17 -15.84 -15.59
C THR A 692 8.94 -17.32 -15.24
N LYS A 693 9.90 -18.20 -15.51
CA LYS A 693 9.84 -19.62 -15.15
C LYS A 693 9.99 -19.87 -13.65
N LYS A 694 10.91 -19.16 -12.98
CA LYS A 694 11.18 -19.30 -11.54
C LYS A 694 10.06 -18.80 -10.64
N LYS A 695 9.45 -17.70 -11.03
CA LYS A 695 8.28 -17.13 -10.33
C LYS A 695 7.04 -17.63 -11.07
N ASN A 696 6.29 -18.57 -10.50
CA ASN A 696 4.96 -18.97 -10.97
C ASN A 696 3.96 -17.80 -10.82
N ILE A 697 4.33 -16.59 -11.29
CA ILE A 697 3.48 -15.40 -11.32
C ILE A 697 2.21 -15.67 -12.14
N TRP A 698 2.25 -16.65 -13.02
CA TRP A 698 1.13 -17.07 -13.86
C TRP A 698 -0.04 -17.68 -13.07
N ASN A 699 0.19 -18.25 -11.87
CA ASN A 699 -0.83 -18.93 -11.06
C ASN A 699 -1.55 -17.99 -10.07
N TYR A 700 -1.13 -16.73 -9.93
CA TYR A 700 -1.68 -15.81 -8.91
C TYR A 700 -2.65 -14.78 -9.45
N ILE A 701 -2.90 -14.76 -10.77
CA ILE A 701 -3.80 -13.80 -11.41
C ILE A 701 -4.58 -14.55 -12.49
N SER A 702 -5.59 -15.26 -12.07
CA SER A 702 -6.64 -15.81 -12.92
C SER A 702 -7.98 -15.21 -12.53
#